data_a0dccb513a8ecaceeb81bba8abdd24a6
#
_entry.id   a0dccb513a8ecaceeb81bba8abdd24a6
#
_cell.length_a   1.000
_cell.length_b   1.000
_cell.length_c   1.000
_cell.angle_alpha   90.00
_cell.angle_beta   90.00
_cell.angle_gamma   90.00
#
_symmetry.space_group_name_H-M   'P 1'
#
loop_
_entity.id
_entity.type
_entity.pdbx_description
1 polymer ?
#
loop_
_entity_poly.entity_id
_entity_poly.type
_entity_poly.pdbx_seq_one_letter_code
_entity_poly.pdbx_strand_id
1 'polypeptide(L)'
;MKVLSLLICLLFSGILQAQEVKIAFQQQLPNSHPRYLTDSNGKSETLNLIEKEDWAKDVFEKLKRRTDLYANLTDAQPDWLLSRLAMYWKSHTTDVYIKGETFDHAGGEKAPAPTVRYTGTRGTFATHGRPRLEDVVPYDDDAEGNVTFCNNALPGRPMESVHPSKTGRNIESLNREIMGIARDAAFLYWLTGEEKYAKLAAGVFDTYMTGIYYRNVPIDLNHGHQQTLVGMSSFEVIHEDILYDIVPLYDFLYDYLNTRHTDKMDIYAGAFKKWADNIIANGVPHNNWNLMQARYVMNIGMILENNKQYADGKGREYYIDYVLNRSSIRQWSLNKLADYGFDPKTGIWAECPGYSNVVLNDYTSFATLFDRNLNYDLVKAMPVLSKAVAATPQYLFPNRMICGFGDTHPGYLNTNPISRMIRNAQHNGKKEQEEYFTAMLKCFHPDAGKTKDNKKSVPVSISSFFDEKPLELNPNIEAGKIEQYVSPFFYAPNVSWLVQRNGMNPRNSLMISLNASEGNHMHANGISMELYGKGYVLAPDAGIGLYLYSGLDYLEYYSQFPSHNTVCVDGISSYPVMKSNHSFDLKSSFPVSSEPGKAFTSVTYSDVSFREPESRADQTRMMSIVTTGPETGYYVDIFRSRKERGGDKMHDYFYHNLGQTLTLTGTDGTDLNLQPTEELAFAGAHLYAYSYIYDKKSATTDKDIKATFTIAML
;
A
#
# COMPACT_ATOMS: atom_id res chain seq x y z
N MET A 1 55.76 13.82 9.25
CA MET A 1 54.77 13.17 10.16
C MET A 1 53.32 13.59 9.96
N LYS A 2 52.99 14.74 9.40
CA LYS A 2 51.56 15.15 9.18
C LYS A 2 50.87 14.58 7.92
N VAL A 3 51.64 14.09 6.96
CA VAL A 3 51.09 13.50 5.72
C VAL A 3 50.77 12.01 5.88
N LEU A 4 51.46 11.32 6.78
CA LEU A 4 51.21 9.89 7.05
C LEU A 4 49.93 9.66 7.89
N SER A 5 49.56 10.62 8.74
CA SER A 5 48.32 10.56 9.52
C SER A 5 47.06 10.78 8.67
N LEU A 6 47.16 11.56 7.56
CA LEU A 6 46.02 11.79 6.65
C LEU A 6 45.76 10.59 5.74
N LEU A 7 46.81 9.84 5.37
CA LEU A 7 46.66 8.62 4.57
C LEU A 7 46.05 7.44 5.38
N ILE A 8 46.30 7.39 6.68
CA ILE A 8 45.75 6.36 7.56
C ILE A 8 44.28 6.64 7.88
N CYS A 9 43.86 7.92 7.99
CA CYS A 9 42.45 8.27 8.10
C CYS A 9 41.66 8.03 6.80
N LEU A 10 42.28 8.12 5.63
CA LEU A 10 41.64 7.82 4.35
C LEU A 10 41.57 6.32 4.05
N LEU A 11 42.39 5.50 4.71
CA LEU A 11 42.33 4.02 4.58
C LEU A 11 41.35 3.36 5.58
N PHE A 12 40.89 4.06 6.60
CA PHE A 12 39.87 3.57 7.54
C PHE A 12 38.44 4.12 7.28
N SER A 13 38.26 5.03 6.34
CA SER A 13 36.96 5.42 5.81
C SER A 13 36.48 4.53 4.64
N GLY A 14 37.27 3.51 4.30
CA GLY A 14 36.90 2.50 3.35
C GLY A 14 36.22 1.32 4.04
N ILE A 15 34.94 1.18 3.79
CA ILE A 15 34.22 -0.09 3.84
C ILE A 15 33.82 -0.57 5.25
N LEU A 16 32.94 0.14 5.90
CA LEU A 16 31.79 -0.52 6.49
C LEU A 16 30.69 -0.60 5.41
N GLN A 17 30.92 -1.36 4.36
CA GLN A 17 29.84 -2.02 3.67
C GLN A 17 29.26 -2.97 4.71
N ALA A 18 28.08 -2.66 5.22
CA ALA A 18 27.28 -3.63 5.94
C ALA A 18 27.27 -4.88 5.07
N GLN A 19 27.82 -5.97 5.57
CA GLN A 19 27.86 -7.24 4.87
C GLN A 19 26.37 -7.61 4.70
N GLU A 20 25.85 -7.51 3.47
CA GLU A 20 24.48 -7.90 3.16
C GLU A 20 24.27 -9.29 3.76
N VAL A 21 23.42 -9.39 4.76
CA VAL A 21 23.09 -10.67 5.39
C VAL A 21 22.33 -11.49 4.36
N LYS A 22 23.03 -12.41 3.71
CA LYS A 22 22.45 -13.26 2.70
C LYS A 22 21.41 -14.17 3.33
N ILE A 23 20.14 -13.97 2.97
CA ILE A 23 19.06 -14.83 3.42
C ILE A 23 19.20 -16.17 2.69
N ALA A 24 19.65 -17.20 3.41
CA ALA A 24 19.75 -18.55 2.86
C ALA A 24 18.41 -19.25 3.01
N PHE A 25 17.86 -19.78 1.92
CA PHE A 25 16.69 -20.67 1.96
C PHE A 25 17.09 -22.11 1.62
N GLN A 26 16.32 -23.10 2.12
CA GLN A 26 16.59 -24.49 1.83
C GLN A 26 16.27 -24.78 0.37
N GLN A 27 17.23 -25.42 -0.34
CA GLN A 27 17.12 -25.68 -1.77
C GLN A 27 16.23 -26.86 -2.15
N GLN A 28 15.67 -27.58 -1.20
CA GLN A 28 14.79 -28.72 -1.48
C GLN A 28 13.32 -28.33 -1.35
N LEU A 29 12.82 -27.72 -2.41
CA LEU A 29 11.40 -27.38 -2.52
C LEU A 29 10.65 -28.54 -3.22
N PRO A 30 9.37 -28.82 -2.87
CA PRO A 30 8.59 -29.86 -3.51
C PRO A 30 8.51 -29.67 -5.02
N ASN A 31 8.65 -30.76 -5.79
CA ASN A 31 8.52 -30.72 -7.25
C ASN A 31 7.08 -30.96 -7.73
N SER A 32 6.23 -31.52 -6.86
CA SER A 32 4.82 -31.78 -7.17
C SER A 32 3.99 -30.49 -7.22
N HIS A 33 2.98 -30.49 -8.05
CA HIS A 33 1.92 -29.49 -8.07
C HIS A 33 0.61 -30.06 -7.50
N PRO A 34 -0.27 -29.25 -6.90
CA PRO A 34 -0.08 -27.83 -6.59
C PRO A 34 0.92 -27.62 -5.45
N ARG A 35 1.53 -26.44 -5.38
CA ARG A 35 2.52 -26.04 -4.38
C ARG A 35 2.48 -24.56 -3.98
N TYR A 36 1.57 -23.80 -4.56
CA TYR A 36 1.43 -22.37 -4.26
C TYR A 36 0.42 -22.11 -3.14
N LEU A 37 -0.84 -22.49 -3.32
CA LEU A 37 -1.88 -22.34 -2.30
C LEU A 37 -1.97 -23.53 -1.36
N THR A 38 -1.57 -24.71 -1.82
CA THR A 38 -1.65 -25.98 -1.10
C THR A 38 -0.59 -26.94 -1.61
N ASP A 39 -0.53 -28.13 -1.06
CA ASP A 39 0.39 -29.21 -1.41
C ASP A 39 -0.33 -30.48 -1.87
N SER A 40 0.40 -31.60 -1.98
CA SER A 40 -0.13 -32.89 -2.39
C SER A 40 -1.23 -33.45 -1.47
N ASN A 41 -1.28 -33.02 -0.19
CA ASN A 41 -2.29 -33.45 0.77
C ASN A 41 -3.55 -32.58 0.72
N GLY A 42 -3.43 -31.37 0.18
CA GLY A 42 -4.48 -30.35 0.20
C GLY A 42 -5.77 -30.77 -0.47
N LYS A 43 -5.73 -31.69 -1.46
CA LYS A 43 -6.94 -32.22 -2.10
C LYS A 43 -7.81 -32.98 -1.10
N SER A 44 -7.24 -33.89 -0.36
CA SER A 44 -7.96 -34.68 0.65
C SER A 44 -8.45 -33.82 1.81
N GLU A 45 -7.65 -32.84 2.22
CA GLU A 45 -8.01 -31.89 3.26
C GLU A 45 -9.20 -31.02 2.81
N THR A 46 -9.17 -30.48 1.59
CA THR A 46 -10.24 -29.64 1.04
C THR A 46 -11.53 -30.44 0.88
N LEU A 47 -11.48 -31.67 0.37
CA LEU A 47 -12.67 -32.55 0.27
C LEU A 47 -13.26 -32.85 1.64
N ASN A 48 -12.43 -33.17 2.63
CA ASN A 48 -12.88 -33.39 4.01
C ASN A 48 -13.51 -32.14 4.63
N LEU A 49 -12.98 -30.94 4.32
CA LEU A 49 -13.54 -29.66 4.76
C LEU A 49 -14.93 -29.41 4.14
N ILE A 50 -15.08 -29.68 2.83
CA ILE A 50 -16.35 -29.55 2.11
C ILE A 50 -17.40 -30.56 2.66
N GLU A 51 -16.97 -31.74 3.05
CA GLU A 51 -17.85 -32.76 3.63
C GLU A 51 -18.34 -32.37 5.04
N LYS A 52 -17.49 -31.78 5.88
CA LYS A 52 -17.73 -31.56 7.29
C LYS A 52 -18.27 -30.17 7.64
N GLU A 53 -17.94 -29.16 6.85
CA GLU A 53 -18.22 -27.76 7.19
C GLU A 53 -19.25 -27.14 6.25
N ASP A 54 -20.35 -26.68 6.79
CA ASP A 54 -21.44 -26.08 6.01
C ASP A 54 -21.00 -24.89 5.16
N TRP A 55 -20.12 -24.06 5.70
CA TRP A 55 -19.60 -22.92 4.97
C TRP A 55 -18.76 -23.34 3.76
N ALA A 56 -17.93 -24.37 3.90
CA ALA A 56 -17.08 -24.87 2.83
C ALA A 56 -17.91 -25.51 1.71
N LYS A 57 -18.96 -26.25 2.08
CA LYS A 57 -19.94 -26.77 1.16
C LYS A 57 -20.66 -25.66 0.40
N ASP A 58 -21.13 -24.64 1.09
CA ASP A 58 -21.80 -23.49 0.46
C ASP A 58 -20.89 -22.72 -0.52
N VAL A 59 -19.63 -22.49 -0.14
CA VAL A 59 -18.63 -21.87 -1.03
C VAL A 59 -18.37 -22.75 -2.25
N PHE A 60 -18.16 -24.06 -2.06
CA PHE A 60 -17.94 -25.01 -3.15
C PHE A 60 -19.10 -25.04 -4.13
N GLU A 61 -20.34 -25.17 -3.65
CA GLU A 61 -21.53 -25.20 -4.48
C GLU A 61 -21.76 -23.90 -5.27
N LYS A 62 -21.43 -22.78 -4.68
CA LYS A 62 -21.51 -21.48 -5.36
C LYS A 62 -20.44 -21.33 -6.42
N LEU A 63 -19.20 -21.72 -6.13
CA LEU A 63 -18.12 -21.74 -7.12
C LEU A 63 -18.48 -22.68 -8.28
N LYS A 64 -18.91 -23.90 -7.97
CA LYS A 64 -19.30 -24.89 -8.96
C LYS A 64 -20.43 -24.38 -9.86
N ARG A 65 -21.49 -23.83 -9.29
CA ARG A 65 -22.64 -23.29 -10.04
C ARG A 65 -22.22 -22.17 -10.99
N ARG A 66 -21.36 -21.24 -10.52
CA ARG A 66 -20.85 -20.16 -11.35
C ARG A 66 -19.99 -20.69 -12.50
N THR A 67 -19.09 -21.61 -12.21
CA THR A 67 -18.16 -22.14 -13.21
C THR A 67 -18.85 -23.07 -14.20
N ASP A 68 -19.87 -23.86 -13.78
CA ASP A 68 -20.66 -24.72 -14.65
C ASP A 68 -21.33 -23.95 -15.81
N LEU A 69 -21.75 -22.70 -15.56
CA LEU A 69 -22.33 -21.86 -16.61
C LEU A 69 -21.36 -21.71 -17.78
N TYR A 70 -20.10 -21.37 -17.47
CA TYR A 70 -19.07 -21.14 -18.50
C TYR A 70 -18.47 -22.45 -19.05
N ALA A 71 -18.36 -23.49 -18.23
CA ALA A 71 -17.88 -24.79 -18.69
C ALA A 71 -18.86 -25.41 -19.70
N ASN A 72 -20.15 -25.37 -19.40
CA ASN A 72 -21.18 -25.86 -20.33
C ASN A 72 -21.29 -24.98 -21.59
N LEU A 73 -21.08 -23.68 -21.44
CA LEU A 73 -21.05 -22.75 -22.56
C LEU A 73 -19.83 -23.01 -23.47
N THR A 74 -18.68 -23.30 -22.89
CA THR A 74 -17.45 -23.64 -23.63
C THR A 74 -17.62 -24.95 -24.41
N ASP A 75 -18.30 -25.94 -23.87
CA ASP A 75 -18.61 -27.19 -24.60
C ASP A 75 -19.54 -26.95 -25.80
N ALA A 76 -20.52 -26.03 -25.66
CA ALA A 76 -21.47 -25.71 -26.73
C ALA A 76 -20.91 -24.71 -27.74
N GLN A 77 -20.14 -23.74 -27.27
CA GLN A 77 -19.55 -22.61 -28.04
C GLN A 77 -18.12 -22.37 -27.57
N PRO A 78 -17.13 -23.13 -28.07
CA PRO A 78 -15.75 -23.08 -27.56
C PRO A 78 -15.13 -21.68 -27.56
N ASP A 79 -15.48 -20.85 -28.50
CA ASP A 79 -14.93 -19.50 -28.66
C ASP A 79 -15.67 -18.43 -27.84
N TRP A 80 -16.77 -18.76 -27.15
CA TRP A 80 -17.61 -17.73 -26.51
C TRP A 80 -16.84 -16.90 -25.48
N LEU A 81 -16.13 -17.55 -24.56
CA LEU A 81 -15.34 -16.89 -23.53
C LEU A 81 -14.03 -16.34 -24.10
N LEU A 82 -13.36 -17.11 -24.94
CA LEU A 82 -12.09 -16.74 -25.57
C LEU A 82 -12.22 -15.50 -26.46
N SER A 83 -13.32 -15.37 -27.21
CA SER A 83 -13.56 -14.22 -28.09
C SER A 83 -13.74 -12.89 -27.33
N ARG A 84 -13.90 -12.94 -26.01
CA ARG A 84 -13.98 -11.76 -25.14
C ARG A 84 -12.68 -11.50 -24.35
N LEU A 85 -11.71 -12.37 -24.50
CA LEU A 85 -10.38 -12.18 -23.97
C LEU A 85 -9.56 -11.34 -24.93
N ALA A 86 -8.90 -10.30 -24.45
CA ALA A 86 -8.13 -9.39 -25.32
C ALA A 86 -6.96 -10.05 -26.07
N MET A 87 -6.67 -11.29 -25.75
CA MET A 87 -5.66 -12.13 -26.43
C MET A 87 -6.22 -12.94 -27.59
N TYR A 88 -7.53 -13.03 -27.75
CA TYR A 88 -8.17 -13.87 -28.76
C TYR A 88 -8.45 -13.08 -30.04
N TRP A 89 -7.42 -12.89 -30.85
CA TRP A 89 -7.51 -12.17 -32.12
C TRP A 89 -6.99 -13.07 -33.24
N LYS A 90 -7.85 -13.47 -34.13
CA LYS A 90 -7.53 -14.49 -35.14
C LYS A 90 -6.56 -13.99 -36.22
N SER A 91 -6.71 -12.77 -36.67
CA SER A 91 -5.91 -12.19 -37.76
C SER A 91 -5.31 -10.83 -37.39
N HIS A 92 -5.65 -10.29 -36.24
CA HIS A 92 -5.31 -8.94 -35.81
C HIS A 92 -4.36 -8.96 -34.63
N THR A 93 -3.28 -8.21 -34.72
CA THR A 93 -2.42 -7.91 -33.57
C THR A 93 -2.61 -6.47 -33.19
N THR A 94 -2.87 -6.22 -31.93
CA THR A 94 -3.07 -4.88 -31.42
C THR A 94 -1.85 -4.47 -30.63
N ASP A 95 -1.47 -3.23 -30.80
CA ASP A 95 -0.58 -2.60 -29.84
C ASP A 95 -1.39 -2.26 -28.63
N VAL A 96 -1.05 -2.90 -27.55
CA VAL A 96 -1.79 -2.78 -26.30
C VAL A 96 -1.47 -1.54 -25.53
N TYR A 97 -0.36 -0.92 -25.82
CA TYR A 97 0.09 0.27 -25.15
C TYR A 97 -0.04 1.46 -26.05
N ILE A 98 -1.06 2.24 -25.77
CA ILE A 98 -1.36 3.46 -26.49
C ILE A 98 -1.17 4.61 -25.53
N LYS A 99 -0.26 5.49 -25.86
CA LYS A 99 0.03 6.69 -25.08
C LYS A 99 0.31 7.85 -26.02
N GLY A 100 -0.71 8.16 -26.83
CA GLY A 100 -0.56 9.05 -27.97
C GLY A 100 0.11 8.37 -29.16
N GLU A 101 0.82 7.28 -28.93
CA GLU A 101 1.53 6.48 -29.93
C GLU A 101 1.22 5.00 -29.74
N THR A 102 1.39 4.24 -30.80
CA THR A 102 1.17 2.81 -30.83
C THR A 102 2.52 2.09 -30.83
N PHE A 103 2.65 1.06 -30.01
CA PHE A 103 3.84 0.22 -29.96
C PHE A 103 3.63 -1.06 -30.75
N ASP A 104 4.57 -1.37 -31.65
CA ASP A 104 4.54 -2.57 -32.45
C ASP A 104 5.04 -3.81 -31.70
N HIS A 105 4.58 -4.99 -32.14
CA HIS A 105 5.10 -6.30 -31.73
C HIS A 105 6.36 -6.65 -32.53
N ALA A 106 7.34 -5.78 -32.59
CA ALA A 106 8.50 -5.96 -33.43
C ALA A 106 9.25 -7.26 -33.14
N GLY A 107 9.58 -8.02 -34.17
CA GLY A 107 10.49 -9.16 -34.12
C GLY A 107 9.88 -10.50 -33.70
N GLY A 108 8.56 -10.66 -33.67
CA GLY A 108 7.87 -11.92 -33.35
C GLY A 108 6.83 -12.32 -34.37
N GLU A 109 6.23 -13.49 -34.17
CA GLU A 109 4.98 -13.82 -34.83
C GLU A 109 3.88 -12.87 -34.36
N LYS A 110 2.91 -12.63 -35.22
CA LYS A 110 1.74 -11.84 -34.87
C LYS A 110 0.97 -12.54 -33.75
N ALA A 111 0.90 -11.91 -32.61
CA ALA A 111 0.20 -12.43 -31.44
C ALA A 111 -0.83 -11.42 -30.93
N PRO A 112 -1.96 -11.88 -30.38
CA PRO A 112 -2.90 -11.00 -29.70
C PRO A 112 -2.25 -10.31 -28.51
N ALA A 113 -2.68 -9.11 -28.26
CA ALA A 113 -2.21 -8.36 -27.12
C ALA A 113 -2.93 -8.77 -25.82
N PRO A 114 -2.23 -8.89 -24.67
CA PRO A 114 -2.83 -9.37 -23.43
C PRO A 114 -3.80 -8.35 -22.81
N THR A 115 -3.62 -7.08 -23.10
CA THR A 115 -4.49 -6.01 -22.60
C THR A 115 -4.36 -4.77 -23.46
N VAL A 116 -5.32 -3.90 -23.32
CA VAL A 116 -5.38 -2.65 -24.06
C VAL A 116 -5.12 -1.48 -23.12
N ARG A 117 -4.28 -0.57 -23.56
CA ARG A 117 -3.97 0.65 -22.84
C ARG A 117 -4.72 1.84 -23.42
N TYR A 118 -5.01 2.79 -22.57
CA TYR A 118 -5.52 4.08 -22.95
C TYR A 118 -4.46 5.16 -22.81
N THR A 119 -4.57 6.19 -23.62
CA THR A 119 -3.77 7.40 -23.46
C THR A 119 -4.30 8.18 -22.27
N GLY A 120 -3.40 8.69 -21.48
CA GLY A 120 -3.77 9.50 -20.33
C GLY A 120 -2.87 9.25 -19.14
N THR A 121 -3.11 10.01 -18.07
CA THR A 121 -2.45 9.85 -16.81
C THR A 121 -3.12 8.77 -15.98
N ARG A 122 -2.40 8.23 -15.00
CA ARG A 122 -2.97 7.41 -13.97
C ARG A 122 -4.13 8.16 -13.28
N GLY A 123 -5.22 7.48 -13.05
CA GLY A 123 -6.43 8.12 -12.50
C GLY A 123 -7.38 8.69 -13.53
N THR A 124 -7.00 8.73 -14.82
CA THR A 124 -7.94 9.04 -15.89
C THR A 124 -8.97 7.93 -15.99
N PHE A 125 -10.21 8.27 -15.65
CA PHE A 125 -11.31 7.31 -15.71
C PHE A 125 -11.87 7.23 -17.12
N ALA A 126 -12.26 6.00 -17.51
CA ALA A 126 -13.01 5.80 -18.71
C ALA A 126 -14.39 6.48 -18.60
N THR A 127 -14.87 7.03 -19.71
CA THR A 127 -16.24 7.52 -19.79
C THR A 127 -17.29 6.41 -19.80
N HIS A 128 -16.84 5.14 -19.84
CA HIS A 128 -17.65 3.94 -19.91
C HIS A 128 -17.55 3.15 -18.60
N GLY A 129 -18.70 2.78 -18.06
CA GLY A 129 -18.76 1.85 -16.92
C GLY A 129 -18.31 0.46 -17.32
N ARG A 130 -17.83 -0.33 -16.35
CA ARG A 130 -17.41 -1.71 -16.58
C ARG A 130 -18.58 -2.56 -17.10
N PRO A 131 -18.49 -3.18 -18.29
CA PRO A 131 -19.53 -4.07 -18.81
C PRO A 131 -19.51 -5.42 -18.08
N ARG A 132 -20.60 -6.16 -18.14
CA ARG A 132 -20.63 -7.60 -17.82
C ARG A 132 -20.11 -8.39 -19.01
N LEU A 133 -19.64 -9.61 -18.80
CA LEU A 133 -19.14 -10.46 -19.90
C LEU A 133 -20.20 -10.70 -21.00
N GLU A 134 -21.45 -10.84 -20.61
CA GLU A 134 -22.58 -11.05 -21.52
C GLU A 134 -22.87 -9.83 -22.42
N ASP A 135 -22.47 -8.66 -21.96
CA ASP A 135 -22.66 -7.38 -22.66
C ASP A 135 -21.50 -7.05 -23.60
N VAL A 136 -20.44 -7.84 -23.60
CA VAL A 136 -19.25 -7.62 -24.46
C VAL A 136 -19.47 -8.31 -25.79
N VAL A 137 -19.33 -7.57 -26.87
CA VAL A 137 -19.27 -8.14 -28.22
C VAL A 137 -17.92 -8.81 -28.40
N PRO A 138 -17.87 -10.03 -28.97
CA PRO A 138 -16.59 -10.66 -29.30
C PRO A 138 -15.67 -9.71 -30.06
N TYR A 139 -14.37 -9.76 -29.74
CA TYR A 139 -13.38 -9.03 -30.49
C TYR A 139 -13.41 -9.45 -31.97
N ASP A 140 -13.46 -8.46 -32.83
CA ASP A 140 -13.46 -8.65 -34.29
C ASP A 140 -12.22 -7.97 -34.91
N ASP A 141 -11.83 -8.39 -36.08
CA ASP A 141 -10.73 -7.78 -36.85
C ASP A 141 -11.18 -6.44 -37.43
N ASP A 142 -11.40 -5.47 -36.59
CA ASP A 142 -11.66 -4.09 -36.97
C ASP A 142 -10.33 -3.42 -37.35
N ALA A 143 -10.27 -2.81 -38.52
CA ALA A 143 -9.08 -2.11 -39.01
C ALA A 143 -8.64 -0.97 -38.09
N GLU A 144 -9.57 -0.41 -37.29
CA GLU A 144 -9.30 0.65 -36.32
C GLU A 144 -8.96 0.10 -34.94
N GLY A 145 -9.11 -1.21 -34.68
CA GLY A 145 -8.88 -1.84 -33.39
C GLY A 145 -9.87 -1.44 -32.32
N ASN A 146 -11.07 -0.97 -32.70
CA ASN A 146 -12.11 -0.61 -31.74
C ASN A 146 -12.65 -1.83 -31.00
N VAL A 147 -13.11 -1.61 -29.78
CA VAL A 147 -13.83 -2.59 -28.98
C VAL A 147 -15.27 -2.14 -28.77
N THR A 148 -16.20 -3.08 -28.84
CA THR A 148 -17.63 -2.79 -28.71
C THR A 148 -18.20 -3.45 -27.47
N PHE A 149 -18.78 -2.67 -26.58
CA PHE A 149 -19.43 -3.16 -25.37
C PHE A 149 -20.48 -2.18 -24.83
N CYS A 150 -21.27 -2.66 -23.89
CA CYS A 150 -22.31 -1.86 -23.26
C CYS A 150 -21.71 -0.77 -22.35
N ASN A 151 -22.13 0.47 -22.55
CA ASN A 151 -21.79 1.56 -21.65
C ASN A 151 -22.71 1.58 -20.43
N ASN A 152 -22.28 0.93 -19.36
CA ASN A 152 -23.03 0.84 -18.12
C ASN A 152 -23.10 2.16 -17.32
N ALA A 153 -22.32 3.17 -17.70
CA ALA A 153 -22.36 4.49 -17.07
C ALA A 153 -23.54 5.35 -17.55
N LEU A 154 -24.17 4.98 -18.69
CA LEU A 154 -25.28 5.74 -19.26
C LEU A 154 -26.63 5.08 -19.04
N PRO A 155 -27.72 5.88 -18.88
CA PRO A 155 -29.07 5.36 -18.88
C PRO A 155 -29.37 4.57 -20.18
N GLY A 156 -30.08 3.46 -20.04
CA GLY A 156 -30.41 2.60 -21.20
C GLY A 156 -29.25 1.72 -21.68
N ARG A 157 -28.06 1.85 -21.09
CA ARG A 157 -26.88 1.00 -21.34
C ARG A 157 -26.59 0.77 -22.83
N PRO A 158 -26.37 1.84 -23.62
CA PRO A 158 -26.16 1.71 -25.06
C PRO A 158 -24.91 0.89 -25.38
N MET A 159 -24.94 0.16 -26.50
CA MET A 159 -23.77 -0.46 -27.08
C MET A 159 -22.96 0.59 -27.83
N GLU A 160 -21.66 0.68 -27.54
CA GLU A 160 -20.76 1.66 -28.14
C GLU A 160 -19.50 0.96 -28.64
N SER A 161 -19.05 1.37 -29.83
CA SER A 161 -17.74 0.97 -30.38
C SER A 161 -16.75 2.10 -30.13
N VAL A 162 -15.70 1.80 -29.40
CA VAL A 162 -14.75 2.81 -28.93
C VAL A 162 -13.31 2.35 -29.09
N HIS A 163 -12.43 3.31 -29.35
CA HIS A 163 -11.01 3.04 -29.34
C HIS A 163 -10.56 2.59 -27.91
N PRO A 164 -9.70 1.57 -27.82
CA PRO A 164 -9.25 1.02 -26.53
C PRO A 164 -8.74 2.06 -25.53
N SER A 165 -8.08 3.13 -26.02
CA SER A 165 -7.59 4.22 -25.17
C SER A 165 -8.67 4.94 -24.36
N LYS A 166 -9.95 4.81 -24.72
CA LYS A 166 -11.09 5.42 -24.05
C LYS A 166 -11.78 4.49 -23.05
N THR A 167 -11.36 3.24 -22.97
CA THR A 167 -12.00 2.23 -22.12
C THR A 167 -11.48 2.25 -20.68
N GLY A 168 -10.41 2.93 -20.41
CA GLY A 168 -9.73 2.88 -19.12
C GLY A 168 -9.26 1.45 -18.81
N ARG A 169 -9.57 0.96 -17.60
CA ARG A 169 -9.22 -0.40 -17.17
C ARG A 169 -10.30 -1.44 -17.45
N ASN A 170 -11.30 -1.13 -18.22
CA ASN A 170 -12.41 -2.06 -18.45
C ASN A 170 -11.93 -3.34 -19.14
N ILE A 171 -11.05 -3.25 -20.13
CA ILE A 171 -10.50 -4.43 -20.81
C ILE A 171 -9.65 -5.29 -19.86
N GLU A 172 -8.79 -4.65 -19.07
CA GLU A 172 -8.01 -5.35 -18.04
C GLU A 172 -8.93 -6.05 -17.02
N SER A 173 -9.98 -5.37 -16.57
CA SER A 173 -10.96 -5.91 -15.63
C SER A 173 -11.71 -7.12 -16.21
N LEU A 174 -12.05 -7.10 -17.49
CA LEU A 174 -12.67 -8.23 -18.17
C LEU A 174 -11.70 -9.41 -18.31
N ASN A 175 -10.43 -9.17 -18.68
CA ASN A 175 -9.42 -10.20 -18.72
C ASN A 175 -9.23 -10.87 -17.35
N ARG A 176 -9.22 -10.08 -16.27
CA ARG A 176 -9.15 -10.61 -14.91
C ARG A 176 -10.38 -11.43 -14.52
N GLU A 177 -11.58 -11.01 -14.93
CA GLU A 177 -12.81 -11.77 -14.70
C GLU A 177 -12.78 -13.12 -15.40
N ILE A 178 -12.38 -13.15 -16.67
CA ILE A 178 -12.23 -14.38 -17.46
C ILE A 178 -11.17 -15.29 -16.82
N MET A 179 -10.03 -14.71 -16.42
CA MET A 179 -8.96 -15.47 -15.77
C MET A 179 -9.39 -16.03 -14.41
N GLY A 180 -10.18 -15.27 -13.65
CA GLY A 180 -10.78 -15.75 -12.39
C GLY A 180 -11.74 -16.94 -12.59
N ILE A 181 -12.53 -16.92 -13.65
CA ILE A 181 -13.39 -18.06 -14.03
C ILE A 181 -12.53 -19.30 -14.39
N ALA A 182 -11.47 -19.09 -15.17
CA ALA A 182 -10.55 -20.15 -15.54
C ALA A 182 -9.78 -20.71 -14.34
N ARG A 183 -9.37 -19.86 -13.39
CA ARG A 183 -8.77 -20.28 -12.11
C ARG A 183 -9.72 -21.17 -11.30
N ASP A 184 -10.97 -20.74 -11.17
CA ASP A 184 -11.98 -21.54 -10.44
C ASP A 184 -12.25 -22.87 -11.14
N ALA A 185 -12.22 -22.91 -12.48
CA ALA A 185 -12.32 -24.13 -13.25
C ALA A 185 -11.12 -25.06 -13.01
N ALA A 186 -9.89 -24.53 -12.99
CA ALA A 186 -8.69 -25.31 -12.68
C ALA A 186 -8.76 -25.94 -11.28
N PHE A 187 -9.21 -25.20 -10.29
CA PHE A 187 -9.45 -25.69 -8.93
C PHE A 187 -10.51 -26.80 -8.89
N LEU A 188 -11.64 -26.62 -9.59
CA LEU A 188 -12.69 -27.63 -9.67
C LEU A 188 -12.22 -28.88 -10.38
N TYR A 189 -11.43 -28.75 -11.46
CA TYR A 189 -10.79 -29.91 -12.11
C TYR A 189 -9.88 -30.67 -11.13
N TRP A 190 -9.02 -29.94 -10.43
CA TRP A 190 -8.13 -30.56 -9.44
C TRP A 190 -8.88 -31.32 -8.35
N LEU A 191 -10.03 -30.80 -7.88
CA LEU A 191 -10.85 -31.47 -6.88
C LEU A 191 -11.64 -32.66 -7.43
N THR A 192 -12.34 -32.47 -8.57
CA THR A 192 -13.36 -33.40 -9.05
C THR A 192 -12.85 -34.35 -10.14
N GLY A 193 -11.85 -33.94 -10.90
CA GLY A 193 -11.37 -34.68 -12.10
C GLY A 193 -12.27 -34.50 -13.32
N GLU A 194 -13.31 -33.64 -13.26
CA GLU A 194 -14.23 -33.42 -14.39
C GLU A 194 -13.54 -32.65 -15.53
N GLU A 195 -13.34 -33.31 -16.68
CA GLU A 195 -12.54 -32.79 -17.81
C GLU A 195 -13.09 -31.50 -18.43
N LYS A 196 -14.39 -31.22 -18.31
CA LYS A 196 -14.98 -29.96 -18.79
C LYS A 196 -14.33 -28.72 -18.16
N TYR A 197 -13.97 -28.80 -16.87
CA TYR A 197 -13.28 -27.70 -16.18
C TYR A 197 -11.84 -27.53 -16.66
N ALA A 198 -11.13 -28.64 -16.91
CA ALA A 198 -9.79 -28.56 -17.47
C ALA A 198 -9.77 -27.94 -18.86
N LYS A 199 -10.73 -28.31 -19.73
CA LYS A 199 -10.86 -27.72 -21.08
C LYS A 199 -11.08 -26.21 -21.03
N LEU A 200 -12.01 -25.76 -20.18
CA LEU A 200 -12.26 -24.32 -19.98
C LEU A 200 -10.98 -23.60 -19.50
N ALA A 201 -10.36 -24.11 -18.43
CA ALA A 201 -9.19 -23.50 -17.84
C ALA A 201 -7.99 -23.46 -18.81
N ALA A 202 -7.72 -24.60 -19.47
CA ALA A 202 -6.61 -24.73 -20.42
C ALA A 202 -6.80 -23.82 -21.66
N GLY A 203 -8.02 -23.71 -22.18
CA GLY A 203 -8.29 -22.83 -23.34
C GLY A 203 -7.96 -21.35 -23.04
N VAL A 204 -8.42 -20.85 -21.89
CA VAL A 204 -8.13 -19.48 -21.47
C VAL A 204 -6.64 -19.29 -21.16
N PHE A 205 -6.06 -20.20 -20.40
CA PHE A 205 -4.65 -20.15 -20.01
C PHE A 205 -3.71 -20.20 -21.21
N ASP A 206 -3.89 -21.17 -22.08
CA ASP A 206 -3.06 -21.36 -23.28
C ASP A 206 -3.10 -20.13 -24.18
N THR A 207 -4.31 -19.63 -24.50
CA THR A 207 -4.48 -18.44 -25.32
C THR A 207 -3.74 -17.26 -24.73
N TYR A 208 -3.91 -17.02 -23.43
CA TYR A 208 -3.32 -15.84 -22.76
C TYR A 208 -1.80 -15.95 -22.65
N MET A 209 -1.28 -17.08 -22.20
CA MET A 209 0.16 -17.26 -21.99
C MET A 209 0.94 -17.35 -23.30
N THR A 210 0.37 -17.92 -24.34
CA THR A 210 0.96 -17.91 -25.68
C THR A 210 1.07 -16.48 -26.19
N GLY A 211 0.03 -15.65 -25.99
CA GLY A 211 0.08 -14.24 -26.34
C GLY A 211 1.15 -13.47 -25.57
N ILE A 212 1.28 -13.70 -24.25
CA ILE A 212 2.35 -13.11 -23.43
C ILE A 212 3.74 -13.52 -23.96
N TYR A 213 3.91 -14.78 -24.33
CA TYR A 213 5.19 -15.30 -24.81
C TYR A 213 5.67 -14.58 -26.08
N TYR A 214 4.79 -14.42 -27.07
CA TYR A 214 5.15 -13.80 -28.36
C TYR A 214 5.17 -12.27 -28.34
N ARG A 215 4.45 -11.68 -27.41
CA ARG A 215 4.37 -10.22 -27.31
C ARG A 215 5.69 -9.59 -26.87
N ASN A 216 6.11 -8.51 -27.53
CA ASN A 216 7.16 -7.64 -27.03
C ASN A 216 6.60 -6.69 -25.96
N VAL A 217 7.44 -6.39 -24.97
CA VAL A 217 7.08 -5.44 -23.91
C VAL A 217 7.39 -4.02 -24.42
N PRO A 218 6.40 -3.17 -24.62
CA PRO A 218 6.65 -1.76 -24.94
C PRO A 218 7.14 -1.02 -23.70
N ILE A 219 8.18 -0.23 -23.83
CA ILE A 219 8.77 0.57 -22.76
C ILE A 219 8.79 2.02 -23.17
N ASP A 220 8.11 2.86 -22.41
CA ASP A 220 8.12 4.30 -22.59
C ASP A 220 8.85 4.96 -21.42
N LEU A 221 10.11 5.33 -21.64
CA LEU A 221 10.96 5.95 -20.63
C LEU A 221 10.77 7.47 -20.52
N ASN A 222 10.02 8.09 -21.44
CA ASN A 222 9.92 9.55 -21.52
C ASN A 222 8.92 10.15 -20.51
N HIS A 223 8.04 9.35 -19.97
CA HIS A 223 6.92 9.82 -19.18
C HIS A 223 7.04 9.51 -17.67
N GLY A 224 8.18 9.07 -17.20
CA GLY A 224 8.39 8.67 -15.81
C GLY A 224 7.70 7.34 -15.44
N HIS A 225 7.91 6.90 -14.21
CA HIS A 225 7.51 5.55 -13.80
C HIS A 225 6.00 5.32 -13.79
N GLN A 226 5.19 6.30 -13.42
CA GLN A 226 3.73 6.17 -13.36
C GLN A 226 3.07 6.07 -14.73
N GLN A 227 3.78 6.50 -15.74
CA GLN A 227 3.30 6.54 -17.12
C GLN A 227 4.10 5.63 -18.04
N THR A 228 5.13 4.96 -17.52
CA THR A 228 5.93 4.01 -18.26
C THR A 228 5.12 2.75 -18.55
N LEU A 229 5.03 2.37 -19.80
CA LEU A 229 4.24 1.24 -20.27
C LEU A 229 5.10 -0.03 -20.24
N VAL A 230 5.33 -0.57 -19.08
CA VAL A 230 6.28 -1.67 -18.87
C VAL A 230 5.66 -2.99 -18.43
N GLY A 231 4.37 -2.99 -18.11
CA GLY A 231 3.67 -4.21 -17.71
C GLY A 231 3.42 -5.19 -18.85
N MET A 232 3.11 -6.42 -18.55
CA MET A 232 2.71 -7.44 -19.52
C MET A 232 1.20 -7.49 -19.74
N SER A 233 0.41 -7.30 -18.68
CA SER A 233 -1.06 -7.28 -18.74
C SER A 233 -1.65 -5.93 -18.39
N SER A 234 -0.91 -5.07 -17.74
CA SER A 234 -1.33 -3.72 -17.35
C SER A 234 -0.26 -2.68 -17.70
N PHE A 235 -0.49 -1.40 -17.37
CA PHE A 235 0.40 -0.32 -17.79
C PHE A 235 1.56 -0.02 -16.83
N GLU A 236 1.54 -0.61 -15.68
CA GLU A 236 2.57 -0.46 -14.66
C GLU A 236 2.89 -1.81 -14.06
N VAL A 237 4.14 -2.03 -13.74
CA VAL A 237 4.60 -3.28 -13.13
C VAL A 237 4.00 -3.58 -11.75
N ILE A 238 3.31 -2.60 -11.15
CA ILE A 238 2.58 -2.79 -9.89
C ILE A 238 1.11 -3.22 -10.06
N HIS A 239 0.59 -3.22 -11.29
CA HIS A 239 -0.78 -3.57 -11.60
C HIS A 239 -0.91 -4.91 -12.34
N GLU A 240 0.01 -5.82 -12.11
CA GLU A 240 0.02 -7.17 -12.67
C GLU A 240 -0.86 -8.14 -11.86
N ASP A 241 -1.98 -7.65 -11.32
CA ASP A 241 -2.87 -8.37 -10.40
C ASP A 241 -3.49 -9.64 -11.00
N ILE A 242 -3.53 -9.76 -12.34
CA ILE A 242 -3.98 -10.97 -13.02
C ILE A 242 -3.12 -12.18 -12.66
N LEU A 243 -1.88 -11.96 -12.18
CA LEU A 243 -1.01 -13.02 -11.67
C LEU A 243 -1.59 -13.73 -10.45
N TYR A 244 -2.42 -13.06 -9.65
CA TYR A 244 -3.12 -13.72 -8.54
C TYR A 244 -4.14 -14.77 -9.00
N ASP A 245 -4.57 -14.70 -10.26
CA ASP A 245 -5.44 -15.68 -10.88
C ASP A 245 -4.66 -16.70 -11.70
N ILE A 246 -3.69 -16.27 -12.52
CA ILE A 246 -2.91 -17.13 -13.44
C ILE A 246 -2.02 -18.10 -12.67
N VAL A 247 -1.38 -17.67 -11.59
CA VAL A 247 -0.46 -18.49 -10.82
C VAL A 247 -1.16 -19.71 -10.21
N PRO A 248 -2.24 -19.57 -9.42
CA PRO A 248 -2.96 -20.73 -8.92
C PRO A 248 -3.67 -21.53 -10.01
N LEU A 249 -4.11 -20.89 -11.11
CA LEU A 249 -4.66 -21.60 -12.26
C LEU A 249 -3.64 -22.61 -12.81
N TYR A 250 -2.44 -22.12 -13.14
CA TYR A 250 -1.36 -22.97 -13.64
C TYR A 250 -1.01 -24.10 -12.66
N ASP A 251 -0.93 -23.76 -11.38
CA ASP A 251 -0.53 -24.68 -10.32
C ASP A 251 -1.53 -25.85 -10.16
N PHE A 252 -2.84 -25.58 -10.17
CA PHE A 252 -3.89 -26.60 -10.11
C PHE A 252 -4.04 -27.40 -11.41
N LEU A 253 -3.70 -26.79 -12.55
CA LEU A 253 -3.88 -27.39 -13.86
C LEU A 253 -2.61 -28.07 -14.39
N TYR A 254 -1.51 -27.98 -13.66
CA TYR A 254 -0.18 -28.40 -14.12
C TYR A 254 -0.14 -29.81 -14.73
N ASP A 255 -0.68 -30.82 -14.03
CA ASP A 255 -0.66 -32.21 -14.50
C ASP A 255 -1.43 -32.40 -15.82
N TYR A 256 -2.55 -31.66 -15.98
CA TYR A 256 -3.29 -31.66 -17.23
C TYR A 256 -2.49 -31.02 -18.37
N LEU A 257 -1.90 -29.85 -18.13
CA LEU A 257 -1.06 -29.16 -19.11
C LEU A 257 0.17 -30.00 -19.49
N ASN A 258 0.86 -30.55 -18.50
CA ASN A 258 2.04 -31.38 -18.72
C ASN A 258 1.74 -32.68 -19.48
N THR A 259 0.49 -33.15 -19.47
CA THR A 259 0.06 -34.36 -20.19
C THR A 259 -0.52 -34.02 -21.56
N ARG A 260 -1.30 -32.96 -21.69
CA ARG A 260 -2.08 -32.65 -22.90
C ARG A 260 -1.47 -31.55 -23.78
N HIS A 261 -0.62 -30.70 -23.18
CA HIS A 261 0.04 -29.56 -23.83
C HIS A 261 1.57 -29.60 -23.59
N THR A 262 2.14 -30.78 -23.60
CA THR A 262 3.56 -31.02 -23.32
C THR A 262 4.49 -30.20 -24.22
N ASP A 263 4.11 -30.01 -25.46
CA ASP A 263 4.81 -29.19 -26.46
C ASP A 263 4.81 -27.67 -26.14
N LYS A 264 3.94 -27.21 -25.25
CA LYS A 264 3.81 -25.81 -24.85
C LYS A 264 4.37 -25.47 -23.48
N MET A 265 4.84 -26.45 -22.72
CA MET A 265 5.33 -26.20 -21.34
C MET A 265 6.49 -25.19 -21.31
N ASP A 266 7.38 -25.24 -22.32
CA ASP A 266 8.47 -24.25 -22.44
C ASP A 266 7.96 -22.86 -22.79
N ILE A 267 6.86 -22.74 -23.57
CA ILE A 267 6.21 -21.46 -23.86
C ILE A 267 5.61 -20.87 -22.57
N TYR A 268 4.92 -21.68 -21.78
CA TYR A 268 4.32 -21.23 -20.53
C TYR A 268 5.39 -20.77 -19.52
N ALA A 269 6.42 -21.60 -19.31
CA ALA A 269 7.55 -21.23 -18.47
C ALA A 269 8.27 -19.97 -18.99
N GLY A 270 8.48 -19.89 -20.31
CA GLY A 270 9.06 -18.74 -20.97
C GLY A 270 8.25 -17.46 -20.78
N ALA A 271 6.92 -17.54 -20.83
CA ALA A 271 6.03 -16.41 -20.58
C ALA A 271 6.13 -15.91 -19.13
N PHE A 272 6.11 -16.82 -18.14
CA PHE A 272 6.29 -16.47 -16.74
C PHE A 272 7.66 -15.84 -16.46
N LYS A 273 8.72 -16.42 -17.00
CA LYS A 273 10.08 -15.89 -16.85
C LYS A 273 10.23 -14.49 -17.48
N LYS A 274 9.69 -14.31 -18.69
CA LYS A 274 9.65 -13.01 -19.38
C LYS A 274 8.92 -11.97 -18.55
N TRP A 275 7.82 -12.34 -17.91
CA TRP A 275 7.05 -11.47 -17.03
C TRP A 275 7.86 -11.04 -15.80
N ALA A 276 8.44 -12.01 -15.10
CA ALA A 276 9.30 -11.75 -13.93
C ALA A 276 10.52 -10.89 -14.30
N ASP A 277 11.23 -11.24 -15.38
CA ASP A 277 12.40 -10.49 -15.86
C ASP A 277 12.02 -9.06 -16.25
N ASN A 278 10.83 -8.83 -16.83
CA ASN A 278 10.33 -7.50 -17.14
C ASN A 278 10.09 -6.66 -15.88
N ILE A 279 9.47 -7.23 -14.85
CA ILE A 279 9.26 -6.55 -13.55
C ILE A 279 10.62 -6.17 -12.95
N ILE A 280 11.58 -7.09 -12.94
CA ILE A 280 12.92 -6.88 -12.40
C ILE A 280 13.67 -5.77 -13.13
N ALA A 281 13.53 -5.71 -14.46
CA ALA A 281 14.26 -4.76 -15.29
C ALA A 281 13.65 -3.36 -15.29
N ASN A 282 12.34 -3.24 -15.13
CA ASN A 282 11.60 -2.01 -15.39
C ASN A 282 10.75 -1.52 -14.20
N GLY A 283 10.88 -2.12 -13.04
CA GLY A 283 10.09 -1.80 -11.86
C GLY A 283 10.42 -0.44 -11.24
N VAL A 284 9.83 -0.19 -10.08
CA VAL A 284 9.99 1.02 -9.28
C VAL A 284 10.57 0.64 -7.91
N PRO A 285 11.82 0.99 -7.62
CA PRO A 285 12.46 0.68 -6.35
C PRO A 285 12.08 1.68 -5.25
N HIS A 286 12.56 1.46 -4.05
CA HIS A 286 12.59 2.34 -2.87
C HIS A 286 11.28 2.52 -2.08
N ASN A 287 10.14 1.98 -2.50
CA ASN A 287 8.86 2.22 -1.84
C ASN A 287 7.98 0.96 -1.83
N ASN A 288 6.71 1.12 -1.42
CA ASN A 288 5.72 0.06 -1.39
C ASN A 288 5.51 -0.66 -2.75
N TRP A 289 5.72 0.02 -3.88
CA TRP A 289 5.60 -0.59 -5.20
C TRP A 289 6.62 -1.72 -5.41
N ASN A 290 7.82 -1.56 -4.86
CA ASN A 290 8.84 -2.61 -4.90
C ASN A 290 8.36 -3.92 -4.23
N LEU A 291 7.55 -3.81 -3.16
CA LEU A 291 6.96 -4.98 -2.49
C LEU A 291 5.89 -5.67 -3.35
N MET A 292 5.03 -4.90 -4.02
CA MET A 292 4.05 -5.44 -4.95
C MET A 292 4.75 -6.20 -6.09
N GLN A 293 5.78 -5.60 -6.68
CA GLN A 293 6.60 -6.21 -7.72
C GLN A 293 7.30 -7.49 -7.22
N ALA A 294 7.92 -7.43 -6.04
CA ALA A 294 8.55 -8.58 -5.40
C ALA A 294 7.56 -9.73 -5.22
N ARG A 295 6.30 -9.43 -4.87
CA ARG A 295 5.24 -10.43 -4.72
C ARG A 295 4.91 -11.12 -6.04
N TYR A 296 4.79 -10.36 -7.13
CA TYR A 296 4.53 -10.95 -8.46
C TYR A 296 5.68 -11.87 -8.90
N VAL A 297 6.92 -11.41 -8.74
CA VAL A 297 8.12 -12.23 -9.04
C VAL A 297 8.16 -13.48 -8.16
N MET A 298 7.84 -13.35 -6.86
CA MET A 298 7.78 -14.46 -5.93
C MET A 298 6.72 -15.49 -6.33
N ASN A 299 5.51 -15.02 -6.66
CA ASN A 299 4.42 -15.89 -7.09
C ASN A 299 4.79 -16.68 -8.34
N ILE A 300 5.41 -16.04 -9.32
CA ILE A 300 5.95 -16.72 -10.51
C ILE A 300 7.04 -17.73 -10.11
N GLY A 301 7.99 -17.32 -9.27
CA GLY A 301 9.04 -18.21 -8.79
C GLY A 301 8.49 -19.47 -8.14
N MET A 302 7.41 -19.37 -7.34
CA MET A 302 6.83 -20.51 -6.62
C MET A 302 6.31 -21.63 -7.54
N ILE A 303 5.84 -21.30 -8.73
CA ILE A 303 5.24 -22.26 -9.66
C ILE A 303 6.20 -22.76 -10.74
N LEU A 304 7.34 -22.11 -10.95
CA LEU A 304 8.36 -22.57 -11.89
C LEU A 304 9.07 -23.82 -11.37
N GLU A 305 9.59 -24.62 -12.30
CA GLU A 305 10.43 -25.75 -11.97
C GLU A 305 11.79 -25.31 -11.41
N ASN A 306 12.54 -26.27 -10.87
CA ASN A 306 13.89 -26.02 -10.35
C ASN A 306 14.80 -25.45 -11.42
N ASN A 307 15.79 -24.65 -11.03
CA ASN A 307 16.76 -24.03 -11.94
C ASN A 307 17.37 -24.99 -12.97
N LYS A 308 17.60 -26.25 -12.57
CA LYS A 308 18.20 -27.29 -13.40
C LYS A 308 17.33 -27.71 -14.60
N GLN A 309 16.03 -27.44 -14.55
CA GLN A 309 15.10 -27.76 -15.63
C GLN A 309 15.18 -26.78 -16.79
N TYR A 310 15.83 -25.63 -16.59
CA TYR A 310 15.92 -24.59 -17.59
C TYR A 310 17.37 -24.38 -18.05
N ALA A 311 17.58 -24.28 -19.37
CA ALA A 311 18.89 -24.10 -19.98
C ALA A 311 19.61 -22.83 -19.52
N ASP A 312 18.83 -21.77 -19.19
CA ASP A 312 19.35 -20.49 -18.68
C ASP A 312 19.56 -20.50 -17.14
N GLY A 313 19.25 -21.60 -16.47
CA GLY A 313 19.37 -21.71 -15.02
C GLY A 313 18.42 -20.81 -14.21
N LYS A 314 17.42 -20.20 -14.84
CA LYS A 314 16.44 -19.33 -14.21
C LYS A 314 15.14 -20.06 -13.92
N GLY A 315 15.07 -20.72 -12.79
CA GLY A 315 13.90 -21.39 -12.28
C GLY A 315 13.46 -20.84 -10.94
N ARG A 316 12.80 -21.66 -10.15
CA ARG A 316 12.22 -21.33 -8.85
C ARG A 316 13.23 -20.72 -7.90
N GLU A 317 14.36 -21.39 -7.67
CA GLU A 317 15.38 -20.91 -6.73
C GLU A 317 16.00 -19.60 -7.17
N TYR A 318 16.15 -19.38 -8.49
CA TYR A 318 16.67 -18.13 -9.03
C TYR A 318 15.77 -16.93 -8.68
N TYR A 319 14.46 -17.04 -8.90
CA TYR A 319 13.52 -15.94 -8.65
C TYR A 319 13.27 -15.74 -7.16
N ILE A 320 13.21 -16.81 -6.36
CA ILE A 320 13.11 -16.69 -4.89
C ILE A 320 14.35 -15.99 -4.32
N ASP A 321 15.56 -16.43 -4.73
CA ASP A 321 16.80 -15.76 -4.31
C ASP A 321 16.85 -14.29 -4.80
N TYR A 322 16.31 -14.01 -5.98
CA TYR A 322 16.23 -12.66 -6.49
C TYR A 322 15.39 -11.77 -5.57
N VAL A 323 14.19 -12.20 -5.22
CA VAL A 323 13.30 -11.46 -4.32
C VAL A 323 13.96 -11.23 -2.96
N LEU A 324 14.68 -12.21 -2.43
CA LEU A 324 15.28 -12.13 -1.10
C LEU A 324 16.58 -11.31 -1.05
N ASN A 325 17.48 -11.55 -2.02
CA ASN A 325 18.88 -11.18 -1.88
C ASN A 325 19.46 -10.35 -3.04
N ARG A 326 18.84 -10.41 -4.23
CA ARG A 326 19.40 -9.73 -5.40
C ARG A 326 18.67 -8.44 -5.69
N SER A 327 19.39 -7.49 -6.25
CA SER A 327 18.81 -6.19 -6.59
C SER A 327 19.27 -5.73 -7.95
N SER A 328 18.36 -5.23 -8.75
CA SER A 328 18.63 -4.39 -9.92
C SER A 328 18.52 -2.92 -9.53
N ILE A 329 18.75 -2.03 -10.49
CA ILE A 329 18.46 -0.60 -10.32
C ILE A 329 16.95 -0.36 -10.11
N ARG A 330 16.10 -1.24 -10.66
CA ARG A 330 14.64 -1.05 -10.73
C ARG A 330 13.86 -1.94 -9.78
N GLN A 331 14.46 -3.00 -9.25
CA GLN A 331 13.85 -3.90 -8.29
C GLN A 331 14.84 -4.27 -7.20
N TRP A 332 14.60 -3.87 -5.98
CA TRP A 332 15.42 -4.22 -4.84
C TRP A 332 14.93 -5.49 -4.16
N SER A 333 15.87 -6.22 -3.58
CA SER A 333 15.55 -7.35 -2.71
C SER A 333 14.80 -6.89 -1.47
N LEU A 334 14.03 -7.80 -0.86
CA LEU A 334 13.34 -7.54 0.40
C LEU A 334 14.31 -7.08 1.49
N ASN A 335 15.51 -7.70 1.53
CA ASN A 335 16.54 -7.36 2.50
C ASN A 335 17.02 -5.91 2.32
N LYS A 336 17.45 -5.56 1.11
CA LYS A 336 17.92 -4.19 0.81
C LYS A 336 16.83 -3.15 1.04
N LEU A 337 15.60 -3.45 0.68
CA LEU A 337 14.47 -2.54 0.87
C LEU A 337 14.16 -2.34 2.36
N ALA A 338 14.23 -3.40 3.18
CA ALA A 338 14.04 -3.29 4.61
C ALA A 338 15.12 -2.45 5.28
N ASP A 339 16.38 -2.67 4.91
CA ASP A 339 17.51 -1.90 5.43
C ASP A 339 17.45 -0.41 5.05
N TYR A 340 16.89 -0.12 3.88
CA TYR A 340 16.72 1.26 3.42
C TYR A 340 15.56 1.97 4.11
N GLY A 341 14.42 1.28 4.28
CA GLY A 341 13.17 1.93 4.63
C GLY A 341 12.83 1.91 6.12
N PHE A 342 13.25 0.88 6.88
CA PHE A 342 13.01 0.83 8.31
C PHE A 342 14.14 1.50 9.10
N ASP A 343 13.79 2.42 9.98
CA ASP A 343 14.75 2.91 10.97
C ASP A 343 15.09 1.77 11.97
N PRO A 344 16.36 1.39 12.09
CA PRO A 344 16.74 0.23 12.93
C PRO A 344 16.53 0.47 14.43
N LYS A 345 16.42 1.74 14.88
CA LYS A 345 16.20 2.09 16.28
C LYS A 345 14.71 2.08 16.61
N THR A 346 13.89 2.70 15.78
CA THR A 346 12.45 2.88 16.04
C THR A 346 11.58 1.84 15.40
N GLY A 347 12.02 1.19 14.33
CA GLY A 347 11.22 0.28 13.51
C GLY A 347 10.24 0.99 12.56
N ILE A 348 10.22 2.31 12.54
CA ILE A 348 9.30 3.07 11.68
C ILE A 348 9.79 3.01 10.23
N TRP A 349 8.87 2.76 9.32
CA TRP A 349 9.08 2.78 7.88
C TRP A 349 9.10 4.22 7.35
N ALA A 350 9.93 4.50 6.34
CA ALA A 350 10.19 5.83 5.78
C ALA A 350 9.04 6.38 4.92
N GLU A 351 7.81 6.20 5.39
CA GLU A 351 6.59 6.75 4.78
C GLU A 351 5.60 7.17 5.86
N CYS A 352 4.53 7.88 5.47
CA CYS A 352 3.45 8.29 6.37
C CYS A 352 2.76 7.06 7.05
N PRO A 353 1.97 7.25 8.13
CA PRO A 353 1.37 6.15 8.88
C PRO A 353 0.52 5.21 8.02
N GLY A 354 -0.25 5.75 7.07
CA GLY A 354 -1.09 4.96 6.17
C GLY A 354 -0.28 3.97 5.34
N TYR A 355 0.75 4.45 4.68
CA TYR A 355 1.64 3.62 3.85
C TYR A 355 2.57 2.73 4.65
N SER A 356 3.02 3.16 5.81
CA SER A 356 3.74 2.32 6.78
C SER A 356 2.94 1.04 7.12
N ASN A 357 1.63 1.18 7.33
CA ASN A 357 0.75 0.05 7.59
C ASN A 357 0.61 -0.89 6.38
N VAL A 358 0.56 -0.35 5.15
CA VAL A 358 0.54 -1.15 3.91
C VAL A 358 1.82 -1.98 3.78
N VAL A 359 2.97 -1.34 3.96
CA VAL A 359 4.28 -2.00 3.87
C VAL A 359 4.44 -3.10 4.91
N LEU A 360 4.05 -2.86 6.16
CA LEU A 360 4.08 -3.88 7.21
C LEU A 360 3.14 -5.05 6.92
N ASN A 361 1.95 -4.76 6.39
CA ASN A 361 1.03 -5.80 5.95
C ASN A 361 1.66 -6.68 4.87
N ASP A 362 2.38 -6.12 3.94
CA ASP A 362 3.03 -6.84 2.86
C ASP A 362 4.23 -7.66 3.33
N TYR A 363 5.14 -7.09 4.13
CA TYR A 363 6.27 -7.84 4.70
C TYR A 363 5.81 -9.01 5.57
N THR A 364 4.82 -8.81 6.43
CA THR A 364 4.30 -9.89 7.28
C THR A 364 3.57 -10.95 6.47
N SER A 365 2.95 -10.58 5.35
CA SER A 365 2.36 -11.52 4.40
C SER A 365 3.43 -12.34 3.66
N PHE A 366 4.60 -11.76 3.34
CA PHE A 366 5.75 -12.53 2.89
C PHE A 366 6.21 -13.53 3.95
N ALA A 367 6.29 -13.11 5.21
CA ALA A 367 6.67 -14.03 6.30
C ALA A 367 5.73 -15.25 6.37
N THR A 368 4.41 -15.04 6.27
CA THR A 368 3.44 -16.14 6.20
C THR A 368 3.66 -17.04 4.98
N LEU A 369 3.91 -16.46 3.82
CA LEU A 369 4.20 -17.22 2.60
C LEU A 369 5.47 -18.07 2.75
N PHE A 370 6.52 -17.52 3.35
CA PHE A 370 7.79 -18.21 3.58
C PHE A 370 7.66 -19.32 4.61
N ASP A 371 6.95 -19.11 5.71
CA ASP A 371 6.67 -20.16 6.69
C ASP A 371 5.93 -21.34 6.03
N ARG A 372 4.88 -21.04 5.27
CA ARG A 372 4.04 -22.09 4.65
C ARG A 372 4.73 -22.86 3.54
N ASN A 373 5.34 -22.14 2.59
CA ASN A 373 5.78 -22.75 1.33
C ASN A 373 7.27 -23.12 1.33
N LEU A 374 8.09 -22.48 2.16
CA LEU A 374 9.54 -22.67 2.17
C LEU A 374 10.06 -23.20 3.51
N ASN A 375 9.20 -23.31 4.52
CA ASN A 375 9.59 -23.59 5.91
C ASN A 375 10.78 -22.71 6.33
N TYR A 376 10.66 -21.41 6.05
CA TYR A 376 11.71 -20.42 6.24
C TYR A 376 11.23 -19.25 7.09
N ASP A 377 11.87 -19.05 8.24
CA ASP A 377 11.53 -17.97 9.19
C ASP A 377 12.10 -16.63 8.74
N LEU A 378 11.32 -15.89 7.92
CA LEU A 378 11.72 -14.57 7.44
C LEU A 378 11.85 -13.56 8.59
N VAL A 379 11.04 -13.66 9.63
CA VAL A 379 11.08 -12.74 10.79
C VAL A 379 12.38 -12.92 11.58
N LYS A 380 12.89 -14.13 11.69
CA LYS A 380 14.22 -14.38 12.26
C LYS A 380 15.34 -13.81 11.39
N ALA A 381 15.22 -13.95 10.08
CA ALA A 381 16.19 -13.43 9.13
C ALA A 381 16.17 -11.88 9.03
N MET A 382 15.02 -11.26 9.29
CA MET A 382 14.80 -9.82 9.26
C MET A 382 14.21 -9.33 10.59
N PRO A 383 15.01 -9.23 11.68
CA PRO A 383 14.51 -8.90 13.03
C PRO A 383 13.81 -7.54 13.11
N VAL A 384 14.13 -6.62 12.18
CA VAL A 384 13.48 -5.30 12.11
C VAL A 384 11.96 -5.42 11.91
N LEU A 385 11.46 -6.50 11.31
CA LEU A 385 10.02 -6.69 11.11
C LEU A 385 9.27 -6.83 12.45
N SER A 386 9.86 -7.57 13.40
CA SER A 386 9.28 -7.71 14.75
C SER A 386 9.22 -6.35 15.46
N LYS A 387 10.32 -5.58 15.39
CA LYS A 387 10.38 -4.23 15.95
C LYS A 387 9.38 -3.29 15.27
N ALA A 388 9.27 -3.33 13.95
CA ALA A 388 8.37 -2.48 13.19
C ALA A 388 6.90 -2.73 13.52
N VAL A 389 6.49 -4.00 13.65
CA VAL A 389 5.13 -4.34 14.09
C VAL A 389 4.90 -3.89 15.54
N ALA A 390 5.88 -4.08 16.42
CA ALA A 390 5.80 -3.63 17.81
C ALA A 390 5.74 -2.09 17.96
N ALA A 391 6.25 -1.34 16.97
CA ALA A 391 6.24 0.12 16.97
C ALA A 391 4.92 0.75 16.48
N THR A 392 4.04 -0.02 15.83
CA THR A 392 2.80 0.52 15.24
C THR A 392 1.89 1.24 16.25
N PRO A 393 1.81 0.86 17.54
CA PRO A 393 1.03 1.61 18.52
C PRO A 393 1.50 3.04 18.76
N GLN A 394 2.73 3.39 18.37
CA GLN A 394 3.23 4.76 18.48
C GLN A 394 2.41 5.76 17.65
N TYR A 395 1.77 5.31 16.56
CA TYR A 395 0.89 6.16 15.77
C TYR A 395 -0.45 6.50 16.45
N LEU A 396 -0.80 5.85 17.57
CA LEU A 396 -2.13 5.94 18.15
C LEU A 396 -2.31 7.17 19.02
N PHE A 397 -3.40 7.90 18.77
CA PHE A 397 -4.02 8.76 19.76
C PHE A 397 -4.66 7.95 20.89
N PRO A 398 -4.93 8.55 22.08
CA PRO A 398 -5.59 7.86 23.17
C PRO A 398 -6.94 7.23 22.84
N ASN A 399 -7.69 7.74 21.83
CA ASN A 399 -8.92 7.15 21.31
C ASN A 399 -8.69 6.01 20.30
N ARG A 400 -7.42 5.62 20.09
CA ARG A 400 -6.97 4.55 19.18
C ARG A 400 -7.05 4.86 17.69
N MET A 401 -7.37 6.08 17.30
CA MET A 401 -7.18 6.54 15.92
C MET A 401 -5.68 6.76 15.66
N ILE A 402 -5.25 6.56 14.42
CA ILE A 402 -3.87 6.83 13.99
C ILE A 402 -3.68 8.32 13.66
N CYS A 403 -2.45 8.83 13.84
CA CYS A 403 -2.04 10.17 13.37
C CYS A 403 -2.28 10.30 11.86
N GLY A 404 -2.69 11.48 11.43
CA GLY A 404 -3.23 11.72 10.09
C GLY A 404 -2.26 12.30 9.07
N PHE A 405 -1.00 12.56 9.42
CA PHE A 405 -0.08 13.28 8.54
C PHE A 405 0.28 12.52 7.25
N GLY A 406 0.60 13.27 6.20
CA GLY A 406 0.91 12.77 4.86
C GLY A 406 -0.29 12.06 4.21
N ASP A 407 -0.03 11.15 3.28
CA ASP A 407 -1.07 10.39 2.58
C ASP A 407 -1.73 9.33 3.49
N THR A 408 -2.28 9.78 4.61
CA THR A 408 -2.96 8.92 5.58
C THR A 408 -4.45 9.20 5.60
N HIS A 409 -5.27 8.13 5.55
CA HIS A 409 -6.70 8.23 5.87
C HIS A 409 -6.91 8.16 7.38
N PRO A 410 -7.82 8.94 7.96
CA PRO A 410 -8.25 8.73 9.33
C PRO A 410 -8.75 7.31 9.54
N GLY A 411 -8.29 6.65 10.58
CA GLY A 411 -8.64 5.26 10.79
C GLY A 411 -8.03 4.65 12.06
N TYR A 412 -8.16 3.34 12.16
CA TYR A 412 -7.63 2.55 13.26
C TYR A 412 -6.44 1.71 12.82
N LEU A 413 -5.68 1.23 13.79
CA LEU A 413 -4.54 0.35 13.54
C LEU A 413 -4.96 -0.92 12.80
N ASN A 414 -4.25 -1.25 11.72
CA ASN A 414 -4.36 -2.55 11.08
C ASN A 414 -3.65 -3.61 11.93
N THR A 415 -4.41 -4.55 12.47
CA THR A 415 -3.87 -5.60 13.35
C THR A 415 -3.49 -6.91 12.64
N ASN A 416 -3.68 -7.00 11.32
CA ASN A 416 -3.23 -8.16 10.55
C ASN A 416 -1.73 -8.44 10.69
N PRO A 417 -0.83 -7.43 10.67
CA PRO A 417 0.58 -7.68 10.95
C PRO A 417 0.83 -8.34 12.30
N ILE A 418 0.13 -7.91 13.37
CA ILE A 418 0.24 -8.51 14.70
C ILE A 418 -0.20 -9.98 14.67
N SER A 419 -1.34 -10.27 14.02
CA SER A 419 -1.85 -11.64 13.88
C SER A 419 -0.86 -12.56 13.15
N ARG A 420 -0.20 -12.04 12.10
CA ARG A 420 0.81 -12.80 11.36
C ARG A 420 2.10 -13.01 12.15
N MET A 421 2.49 -12.07 13.01
CA MET A 421 3.61 -12.27 13.92
C MET A 421 3.32 -13.37 14.94
N ILE A 422 2.08 -13.49 15.44
CA ILE A 422 1.67 -14.59 16.30
C ILE A 422 1.79 -15.93 15.54
N ARG A 423 1.27 -16.01 14.32
CA ARG A 423 1.36 -17.22 13.49
C ARG A 423 2.80 -17.62 13.21
N ASN A 424 3.65 -16.66 12.82
CA ASN A 424 5.07 -16.94 12.64
C ASN A 424 5.72 -17.45 13.92
N ALA A 425 5.37 -16.87 15.08
CA ALA A 425 5.89 -17.31 16.36
C ALA A 425 5.43 -18.74 16.72
N GLN A 426 4.15 -19.07 16.50
CA GLN A 426 3.58 -20.39 16.70
C GLN A 426 4.22 -21.42 15.77
N HIS A 427 4.35 -21.12 14.47
CA HIS A 427 4.96 -21.98 13.49
C HIS A 427 6.43 -22.33 13.84
N ASN A 428 7.17 -21.33 14.33
CA ASN A 428 8.60 -21.45 14.60
C ASN A 428 8.93 -21.69 16.10
N GLY A 429 7.94 -21.92 16.96
CA GLY A 429 8.12 -22.27 18.38
C GLY A 429 8.70 -21.14 19.24
N LYS A 430 8.45 -19.86 18.88
CA LYS A 430 8.99 -18.67 19.56
C LYS A 430 8.03 -18.16 20.65
N LYS A 431 8.04 -18.80 21.81
CA LYS A 431 7.08 -18.56 22.90
C LYS A 431 7.01 -17.10 23.38
N GLU A 432 8.14 -16.46 23.62
CA GLU A 432 8.18 -15.06 24.11
C GLU A 432 7.56 -14.09 23.08
N GLN A 433 7.81 -14.31 21.80
CA GLN A 433 7.24 -13.51 20.72
C GLN A 433 5.73 -13.75 20.60
N GLU A 434 5.29 -15.01 20.73
CA GLU A 434 3.87 -15.36 20.74
C GLU A 434 3.15 -14.69 21.92
N GLU A 435 3.70 -14.75 23.12
CA GLU A 435 3.13 -14.11 24.31
C GLU A 435 3.02 -12.61 24.13
N TYR A 436 4.07 -11.95 23.68
CA TYR A 436 4.10 -10.50 23.47
C TYR A 436 3.04 -10.04 22.47
N PHE A 437 3.00 -10.65 21.26
CA PHE A 437 2.06 -10.22 20.22
C PHE A 437 0.62 -10.69 20.51
N THR A 438 0.43 -11.80 21.22
CA THR A 438 -0.91 -12.21 21.67
C THR A 438 -1.48 -11.23 22.69
N ALA A 439 -0.69 -10.81 23.68
CA ALA A 439 -1.10 -9.79 24.64
C ALA A 439 -1.41 -8.46 23.96
N MET A 440 -0.59 -8.08 22.97
CA MET A 440 -0.81 -6.88 22.15
C MET A 440 -2.10 -6.98 21.34
N LEU A 441 -2.35 -8.08 20.63
CA LEU A 441 -3.57 -8.27 19.84
C LEU A 441 -4.81 -8.20 20.71
N LYS A 442 -4.81 -8.86 21.87
CA LYS A 442 -5.92 -8.82 22.82
C LYS A 442 -6.16 -7.42 23.40
N CYS A 443 -5.11 -6.59 23.53
CA CYS A 443 -5.25 -5.18 23.90
C CYS A 443 -6.05 -4.38 22.88
N PHE A 444 -5.84 -4.62 21.59
CA PHE A 444 -6.52 -3.89 20.50
C PHE A 444 -7.87 -4.51 20.13
N HIS A 445 -7.99 -5.83 20.24
CA HIS A 445 -9.19 -6.60 19.98
C HIS A 445 -9.51 -7.51 21.17
N PRO A 446 -10.25 -7.02 22.17
CA PRO A 446 -10.60 -7.81 23.36
C PRO A 446 -11.38 -9.10 23.04
N ASP A 447 -12.02 -9.13 21.88
CA ASP A 447 -12.76 -10.29 21.36
C ASP A 447 -11.93 -11.16 20.39
N ALA A 448 -10.63 -10.86 20.22
CA ALA A 448 -9.76 -11.70 19.39
C ALA A 448 -9.68 -13.12 19.96
N GLY A 449 -9.84 -14.11 19.13
CA GLY A 449 -9.83 -15.53 19.51
C GLY A 449 -11.13 -16.03 20.15
N LYS A 450 -12.10 -15.16 20.40
CA LYS A 450 -13.45 -15.61 20.73
C LYS A 450 -14.17 -15.96 19.44
N THR A 451 -14.61 -17.20 19.30
CA THR A 451 -15.51 -17.59 18.22
C THR A 451 -16.80 -16.80 18.38
N LYS A 452 -16.88 -15.65 17.73
CA LYS A 452 -18.21 -15.09 17.45
C LYS A 452 -18.85 -16.03 16.44
N ASP A 453 -20.09 -16.43 16.74
CA ASP A 453 -21.04 -16.93 15.72
C ASP A 453 -21.27 -15.82 14.66
N ASN A 454 -20.19 -15.41 14.02
CA ASN A 454 -20.22 -14.46 12.93
C ASN A 454 -20.64 -15.23 11.68
N LYS A 455 -21.95 -15.28 11.43
CA LYS A 455 -22.54 -15.46 10.11
C LYS A 455 -22.12 -14.34 9.14
N LYS A 456 -20.87 -13.89 9.17
CA LYS A 456 -20.30 -13.18 8.03
C LYS A 456 -20.20 -14.21 6.92
N SER A 457 -20.90 -13.98 5.84
CA SER A 457 -20.82 -14.81 4.65
C SER A 457 -19.36 -14.97 4.26
N VAL A 458 -18.86 -16.20 4.28
CA VAL A 458 -17.51 -16.51 3.81
C VAL A 458 -17.45 -16.10 2.33
N PRO A 459 -16.39 -15.39 1.88
CA PRO A 459 -16.26 -15.00 0.49
C PRO A 459 -16.32 -16.22 -0.43
N VAL A 460 -17.03 -16.10 -1.54
CA VAL A 460 -17.09 -17.16 -2.56
C VAL A 460 -15.83 -17.07 -3.41
N SER A 461 -14.75 -17.66 -2.90
CA SER A 461 -13.42 -17.67 -3.51
C SER A 461 -12.70 -18.96 -3.18
N ILE A 462 -11.81 -19.39 -4.09
CA ILE A 462 -10.93 -20.54 -3.82
C ILE A 462 -10.00 -20.25 -2.63
N SER A 463 -9.61 -19.01 -2.40
CA SER A 463 -8.77 -18.63 -1.26
C SER A 463 -9.39 -19.00 0.07
N SER A 464 -10.74 -19.02 0.16
CA SER A 464 -11.44 -19.39 1.39
C SER A 464 -11.15 -20.82 1.87
N PHE A 465 -10.72 -21.72 0.98
CA PHE A 465 -10.30 -23.07 1.35
C PHE A 465 -8.86 -23.13 1.84
N PHE A 466 -8.04 -22.15 1.45
CA PHE A 466 -6.59 -22.09 1.72
C PHE A 466 -6.20 -20.91 2.59
N ASP A 467 -7.18 -20.05 2.94
CA ASP A 467 -6.96 -18.98 3.90
C ASP A 467 -6.50 -19.58 5.23
N GLU A 468 -5.70 -18.83 5.91
CA GLU A 468 -5.18 -19.24 7.21
C GLU A 468 -6.34 -19.62 8.13
N LYS A 469 -6.24 -20.80 8.74
CA LYS A 469 -7.15 -21.24 9.81
C LYS A 469 -7.34 -20.09 10.81
N PRO A 470 -8.51 -19.97 11.45
CA PRO A 470 -8.71 -18.97 12.49
C PRO A 470 -7.53 -18.96 13.46
N LEU A 471 -7.05 -17.77 13.80
CA LEU A 471 -5.90 -17.65 14.70
C LEU A 471 -6.30 -18.16 16.09
N GLU A 472 -5.67 -19.25 16.51
CA GLU A 472 -5.85 -19.79 17.85
C GLU A 472 -4.95 -19.04 18.81
N LEU A 473 -5.56 -18.28 19.71
CA LEU A 473 -4.83 -17.54 20.73
C LEU A 473 -4.77 -18.38 22.02
N ASN A 474 -3.59 -18.45 22.62
CA ASN A 474 -3.44 -19.06 23.93
C ASN A 474 -4.37 -18.34 24.96
N PRO A 475 -5.35 -19.05 25.56
CA PRO A 475 -6.29 -18.43 26.47
C PRO A 475 -5.67 -17.93 27.77
N ASN A 476 -4.52 -18.48 28.17
CA ASN A 476 -3.81 -18.12 29.40
C ASN A 476 -3.01 -16.82 29.28
N ILE A 477 -2.82 -16.29 28.09
CA ILE A 477 -2.16 -14.99 27.90
C ILE A 477 -3.20 -13.88 28.08
N GLU A 478 -3.01 -13.04 29.06
CA GLU A 478 -3.88 -11.89 29.33
C GLU A 478 -3.69 -10.78 28.28
N ALA A 479 -4.69 -9.91 28.14
CA ALA A 479 -4.57 -8.71 27.33
C ALA A 479 -3.55 -7.74 27.94
N GLY A 480 -2.64 -7.25 27.13
CA GLY A 480 -1.73 -6.19 27.54
C GLY A 480 -2.46 -4.85 27.75
N LYS A 481 -1.80 -3.94 28.47
CA LYS A 481 -2.27 -2.55 28.59
C LYS A 481 -1.61 -1.69 27.53
N ILE A 482 -2.35 -0.76 26.92
CA ILE A 482 -1.86 0.06 25.82
C ILE A 482 -0.60 0.84 26.19
N GLU A 483 -0.47 1.25 27.44
CA GLU A 483 0.68 1.96 27.98
C GLU A 483 1.99 1.16 27.88
N GLN A 484 1.90 -0.17 27.77
CA GLN A 484 3.06 -1.06 27.62
C GLN A 484 3.65 -0.99 26.20
N TYR A 485 2.89 -0.51 25.22
CA TYR A 485 3.24 -0.50 23.80
C TYR A 485 3.54 0.89 23.26
N VAL A 486 3.40 1.93 24.05
CA VAL A 486 3.66 3.32 23.67
C VAL A 486 4.67 3.97 24.59
N SER A 487 5.36 4.99 24.08
CA SER A 487 6.36 5.79 24.80
C SER A 487 5.77 7.13 25.22
N PRO A 488 6.13 7.70 26.37
CA PRO A 488 5.79 9.07 26.74
C PRO A 488 6.29 10.11 25.73
N PHE A 489 7.48 9.88 25.21
CA PHE A 489 8.09 10.64 24.14
C PHE A 489 8.70 9.68 23.11
N PHE A 490 8.32 9.83 21.86
CA PHE A 490 8.82 9.01 20.75
C PHE A 490 9.26 9.91 19.60
N TYR A 491 10.41 9.60 18.99
CA TYR A 491 10.93 10.34 17.84
C TYR A 491 11.44 9.38 16.77
N ALA A 492 10.90 9.52 15.56
CA ALA A 492 11.29 8.80 14.35
C ALA A 492 11.93 9.79 13.35
N PRO A 493 13.26 9.90 13.32
CA PRO A 493 13.94 10.88 12.48
C PRO A 493 13.79 10.62 10.98
N ASN A 494 13.67 9.37 10.57
CA ASN A 494 13.53 8.97 9.17
C ASN A 494 12.20 9.38 8.49
N VAL A 495 11.24 9.87 9.27
CA VAL A 495 10.00 10.47 8.81
C VAL A 495 9.74 11.82 9.47
N SER A 496 10.75 12.34 10.17
CA SER A 496 10.68 13.61 10.89
C SER A 496 9.40 13.76 11.72
N TRP A 497 9.10 12.77 12.55
CA TRP A 497 7.89 12.69 13.35
C TRP A 497 8.20 12.42 14.81
N LEU A 498 7.59 13.19 15.70
CA LEU A 498 7.67 12.98 17.13
C LEU A 498 6.30 13.00 17.79
N VAL A 499 6.20 12.31 18.91
CA VAL A 499 4.99 12.26 19.74
C VAL A 499 5.33 12.55 21.19
N GLN A 500 4.47 13.31 21.85
CA GLN A 500 4.48 13.57 23.29
C GLN A 500 3.13 13.16 23.86
N ARG A 501 3.12 12.48 25.02
CA ARG A 501 1.90 11.99 25.69
C ARG A 501 2.04 12.12 27.21
N ASN A 502 0.92 12.46 27.87
CA ASN A 502 0.83 12.36 29.33
C ASN A 502 0.02 11.14 29.80
N GLY A 503 -0.40 10.27 28.88
CA GLY A 503 -1.18 9.05 29.15
C GLY A 503 -1.88 8.52 27.91
N MET A 504 -2.68 7.48 28.10
CA MET A 504 -3.50 6.85 27.06
C MET A 504 -4.98 6.73 27.42
N ASN A 505 -5.44 7.44 28.46
CA ASN A 505 -6.86 7.52 28.76
C ASN A 505 -7.57 8.38 27.73
N PRO A 506 -8.63 7.87 27.04
CA PRO A 506 -9.27 8.61 25.94
C PRO A 506 -9.86 9.97 26.35
N ARG A 507 -10.33 10.13 27.59
CA ARG A 507 -10.97 11.38 28.04
C ARG A 507 -10.00 12.36 28.70
N ASN A 508 -8.97 11.85 29.36
CA ASN A 508 -8.15 12.63 30.28
C ASN A 508 -6.74 12.88 29.78
N SER A 509 -6.28 12.09 28.79
CA SER A 509 -4.93 12.25 28.27
C SER A 509 -4.86 13.30 27.18
N LEU A 510 -3.68 13.92 27.11
CA LEU A 510 -3.28 14.87 26.07
C LEU A 510 -2.16 14.24 25.23
N MET A 511 -2.15 14.54 23.94
CA MET A 511 -1.10 14.07 23.02
C MET A 511 -0.84 15.12 21.95
N ILE A 512 0.44 15.30 21.65
CA ILE A 512 0.93 16.05 20.50
C ILE A 512 1.55 15.05 19.51
N SER A 513 1.18 15.16 18.24
CA SER A 513 1.90 14.59 17.10
C SER A 513 2.49 15.78 16.33
N LEU A 514 3.80 15.83 16.18
CA LEU A 514 4.51 16.87 15.45
C LEU A 514 5.28 16.24 14.32
N ASN A 515 5.07 16.73 13.10
CA ASN A 515 5.68 16.16 11.90
C ASN A 515 6.20 17.25 10.95
N ALA A 516 7.25 16.91 10.23
CA ALA A 516 7.69 17.61 9.04
C ALA A 516 7.71 16.64 7.86
N SER A 517 8.20 17.07 6.71
CA SER A 517 8.13 16.31 5.48
C SER A 517 9.46 15.59 5.22
N GLU A 518 9.56 14.34 5.65
CA GLU A 518 10.70 13.46 5.39
C GLU A 518 10.21 12.07 4.98
N GLY A 519 10.74 11.52 3.89
CA GLY A 519 10.33 10.21 3.36
C GLY A 519 9.35 10.29 2.20
N ASN A 520 8.62 9.20 1.95
CA ASN A 520 7.63 9.13 0.88
C ASN A 520 6.20 9.42 1.39
N HIS A 521 5.33 9.82 0.47
CA HIS A 521 3.93 10.12 0.77
C HIS A 521 3.75 11.21 1.83
N MET A 522 4.62 12.22 1.77
CA MET A 522 4.60 13.38 2.65
C MET A 522 4.04 14.61 1.94
N HIS A 523 3.64 15.60 2.72
CA HIS A 523 3.04 16.86 2.25
C HIS A 523 3.98 18.05 2.47
N ALA A 524 3.73 19.15 1.78
CA ALA A 524 4.38 20.43 2.06
C ALA A 524 3.72 21.08 3.29
N ASN A 525 4.21 20.77 4.48
CA ASN A 525 3.56 21.04 5.76
C ASN A 525 4.44 21.81 6.79
N GLY A 526 5.70 22.10 6.47
CA GLY A 526 6.61 22.75 7.41
C GLY A 526 6.78 21.96 8.71
N ILE A 527 6.55 22.61 9.85
CA ILE A 527 6.49 21.96 11.17
C ILE A 527 5.04 21.89 11.61
N SER A 528 4.31 20.90 11.12
CA SER A 528 2.88 20.73 11.42
C SER A 528 2.63 19.95 12.70
N MET A 529 1.45 20.13 13.28
CA MET A 529 1.04 19.43 14.49
C MET A 529 -0.38 18.89 14.41
N GLU A 530 -0.63 17.85 15.19
CA GLU A 530 -1.95 17.38 15.59
C GLU A 530 -2.05 17.39 17.12
N LEU A 531 -3.21 17.78 17.66
CA LEU A 531 -3.48 17.79 19.10
C LEU A 531 -4.63 16.85 19.44
N TYR A 532 -4.54 16.20 20.58
CA TYR A 532 -5.60 15.33 21.08
C TYR A 532 -6.00 15.68 22.51
N GLY A 533 -7.29 15.81 22.77
CA GLY A 533 -7.81 16.02 24.11
C GLY A 533 -9.30 15.74 24.21
N LYS A 534 -9.77 15.34 25.38
CA LYS A 534 -11.19 15.11 25.71
C LYS A 534 -11.91 14.12 24.77
N GLY A 535 -11.19 13.19 24.14
CA GLY A 535 -11.75 12.18 23.22
C GLY A 535 -11.62 12.52 21.74
N TYR A 536 -11.12 13.70 21.40
CA TYR A 536 -11.10 14.21 20.03
C TYR A 536 -9.67 14.55 19.58
N VAL A 537 -9.43 14.43 18.27
CA VAL A 537 -8.28 15.06 17.63
C VAL A 537 -8.68 16.53 17.40
N LEU A 538 -8.16 17.45 18.23
CA LEU A 538 -8.59 18.85 18.29
C LEU A 538 -7.98 19.70 17.18
N ALA A 539 -6.77 19.38 16.77
CA ALA A 539 -6.10 20.04 15.64
C ALA A 539 -5.73 18.95 14.62
N PRO A 540 -6.71 18.47 13.84
CA PRO A 540 -6.48 17.35 12.93
C PRO A 540 -5.61 17.75 11.74
N ASP A 541 -4.86 16.79 11.23
CA ASP A 541 -4.36 16.78 9.87
C ASP A 541 -5.39 16.06 8.98
N ALA A 542 -5.76 16.65 7.86
CA ALA A 542 -6.77 16.09 6.97
C ALA A 542 -6.24 14.93 6.09
N GLY A 543 -4.94 14.68 6.15
CA GLY A 543 -4.29 13.64 5.36
C GLY A 543 -4.51 13.84 3.86
N ILE A 544 -5.00 12.79 3.18
CA ILE A 544 -5.28 12.86 1.73
C ILE A 544 -6.66 13.41 1.38
N GLY A 545 -7.46 13.84 2.34
CA GLY A 545 -8.85 14.18 2.09
C GLY A 545 -9.70 12.96 1.76
N LEU A 546 -10.64 13.08 0.82
CA LEU A 546 -11.52 11.97 0.44
C LEU A 546 -10.86 10.99 -0.54
N TYR A 547 -10.06 11.50 -1.49
CA TYR A 547 -9.54 10.70 -2.59
C TYR A 547 -8.12 11.10 -2.97
N LEU A 548 -7.19 10.15 -2.82
CA LEU A 548 -5.82 10.30 -3.31
C LEU A 548 -5.83 10.32 -4.85
N TYR A 549 -5.25 11.34 -5.45
CA TYR A 549 -5.07 11.55 -6.91
C TYR A 549 -6.35 11.60 -7.76
N SER A 550 -7.52 11.52 -7.18
CA SER A 550 -8.77 11.52 -7.97
C SER A 550 -9.48 12.88 -8.01
N GLY A 551 -9.06 13.84 -7.19
CA GLY A 551 -9.54 15.20 -7.18
C GLY A 551 -8.39 16.21 -7.25
N LEU A 552 -8.65 17.39 -7.80
CA LEU A 552 -7.67 18.48 -7.79
C LEU A 552 -7.35 18.94 -6.36
N ASP A 553 -8.30 18.79 -5.45
CA ASP A 553 -8.22 19.16 -4.03
C ASP A 553 -7.04 18.52 -3.30
N TYR A 554 -6.64 17.28 -3.68
CA TYR A 554 -5.44 16.68 -3.12
C TYR A 554 -4.18 17.51 -3.43
N LEU A 555 -3.93 17.80 -4.69
CA LEU A 555 -2.73 18.54 -5.12
C LEU A 555 -2.79 20.03 -4.79
N GLU A 556 -3.98 20.61 -4.85
CA GLU A 556 -4.18 22.05 -4.69
C GLU A 556 -4.32 22.48 -3.24
N TYR A 557 -4.79 21.59 -2.35
CA TYR A 557 -5.05 21.92 -0.95
C TYR A 557 -4.43 20.94 0.03
N TYR A 558 -4.86 19.66 0.05
CA TYR A 558 -4.50 18.73 1.13
C TYR A 558 -2.99 18.48 1.26
N SER A 559 -2.23 18.53 0.16
CA SER A 559 -0.78 18.39 0.17
C SER A 559 -0.01 19.70 0.40
N GLN A 560 -0.70 20.82 0.66
CA GLN A 560 -0.11 22.15 0.74
C GLN A 560 -0.21 22.78 2.14
N PHE A 561 0.68 23.74 2.45
CA PHE A 561 0.76 24.41 3.74
C PHE A 561 -0.58 24.86 4.35
N PRO A 562 -1.51 25.47 3.60
CA PRO A 562 -2.76 25.95 4.18
C PRO A 562 -3.69 24.89 4.76
N SER A 563 -3.49 23.60 4.45
CA SER A 563 -4.29 22.50 5.04
C SER A 563 -3.72 21.96 6.35
N HIS A 564 -2.56 22.43 6.78
CA HIS A 564 -1.82 21.93 7.93
C HIS A 564 -1.74 22.95 9.06
N ASN A 565 -1.50 22.49 10.30
CA ASN A 565 -1.34 23.35 11.47
C ASN A 565 0.09 23.86 11.58
N THR A 566 0.45 24.85 10.77
CA THR A 566 1.81 25.35 10.56
C THR A 566 1.83 26.83 10.17
N VAL A 567 3.01 27.36 9.84
CA VAL A 567 3.18 28.73 9.32
C VAL A 567 3.59 28.70 7.86
N CYS A 568 2.78 29.32 7.01
CA CYS A 568 3.10 29.65 5.62
C CYS A 568 3.70 31.07 5.55
N VAL A 569 4.80 31.24 4.85
CA VAL A 569 5.48 32.55 4.73
C VAL A 569 5.20 33.17 3.37
N ASP A 570 4.76 34.43 3.35
CA ASP A 570 4.40 35.21 2.17
C ASP A 570 3.33 34.54 1.25
N GLY A 571 2.59 33.55 1.76
CA GLY A 571 1.59 32.83 1.00
C GLY A 571 2.18 31.93 -0.11
N ILE A 572 3.49 31.71 -0.11
CA ILE A 572 4.22 31.01 -1.17
C ILE A 572 5.00 29.79 -0.69
N SER A 573 5.12 29.57 0.63
CA SER A 573 5.82 28.38 1.17
C SER A 573 5.32 27.11 0.52
N SER A 574 6.20 26.42 -0.22
CA SER A 574 5.88 25.23 -1.01
C SER A 574 7.13 24.39 -1.19
N TYR A 575 6.97 23.14 -1.48
CA TYR A 575 8.02 22.25 -1.96
C TYR A 575 7.40 20.97 -2.54
N PRO A 576 8.15 20.20 -3.37
CA PRO A 576 7.64 18.94 -3.92
C PRO A 576 7.20 17.98 -2.82
N VAL A 577 6.04 17.38 -3.01
CA VAL A 577 5.45 16.35 -2.17
C VAL A 577 5.82 14.96 -2.67
N MET A 578 5.31 13.91 -2.07
CA MET A 578 5.55 12.49 -2.34
C MET A 578 6.87 11.98 -1.80
N LYS A 579 8.01 12.34 -2.38
CA LYS A 579 9.33 12.04 -1.84
C LYS A 579 9.97 13.33 -1.38
N SER A 580 10.07 13.49 -0.08
CA SER A 580 10.50 14.73 0.54
C SER A 580 11.74 14.53 1.42
N ASN A 581 12.53 15.59 1.54
CA ASN A 581 13.72 15.67 2.40
C ASN A 581 13.70 17.01 3.16
N HIS A 582 12.60 17.30 3.82
CA HIS A 582 12.35 18.57 4.53
C HIS A 582 12.07 18.27 6.00
N SER A 583 13.04 17.65 6.65
CA SER A 583 12.99 17.31 8.08
C SER A 583 13.21 18.55 8.96
N PHE A 584 12.68 18.48 10.18
CA PHE A 584 13.10 19.38 11.25
C PHE A 584 14.29 18.78 12.02
N ASP A 585 15.06 19.64 12.67
CA ASP A 585 16.07 19.25 13.65
C ASP A 585 15.45 19.30 15.06
N LEU A 586 15.44 18.18 15.78
CA LEU A 586 15.08 18.16 17.20
C LEU A 586 16.24 18.73 18.04
N LYS A 587 16.05 19.92 18.63
CA LYS A 587 17.06 20.61 19.42
C LYS A 587 17.11 20.13 20.86
N SER A 588 15.92 19.94 21.46
CA SER A 588 15.80 19.43 22.82
C SER A 588 14.42 18.85 23.08
N SER A 589 14.33 17.95 24.04
CA SER A 589 13.06 17.35 24.47
C SER A 589 13.11 16.91 25.93
N PHE A 590 11.96 16.85 26.54
CA PHE A 590 11.74 16.22 27.84
C PHE A 590 10.38 15.50 27.84
N PRO A 591 10.34 14.24 28.27
CA PRO A 591 11.51 13.40 28.50
C PRO A 591 12.31 13.21 27.20
N VAL A 592 13.50 12.70 27.29
CA VAL A 592 14.22 12.24 26.10
C VAL A 592 13.49 11.01 25.52
N SER A 593 13.69 10.73 24.24
CA SER A 593 13.05 9.56 23.60
C SER A 593 13.23 8.32 24.45
N SER A 594 12.13 7.65 24.72
CA SER A 594 12.06 6.56 25.67
C SER A 594 11.45 5.31 25.04
N GLU A 595 11.83 4.15 25.59
CA GLU A 595 11.22 2.86 25.24
C GLU A 595 9.75 2.81 25.65
N PRO A 596 8.92 1.98 25.02
CA PRO A 596 7.55 1.73 25.44
C PRO A 596 7.45 1.26 26.90
N GLY A 597 6.33 1.54 27.55
CA GLY A 597 6.06 1.12 28.92
C GLY A 597 6.71 1.98 30.01
N LYS A 598 7.38 3.06 29.64
CA LYS A 598 7.91 4.03 30.63
C LYS A 598 6.79 4.90 31.20
N ALA A 599 6.99 5.37 32.42
CA ALA A 599 6.02 6.22 33.12
C ALA A 599 5.84 7.55 32.39
N PHE A 600 4.59 7.98 32.27
CA PHE A 600 4.25 9.30 31.76
C PHE A 600 4.60 10.41 32.77
N THR A 601 4.96 11.56 32.26
CA THR A 601 5.33 12.73 33.08
C THR A 601 4.24 13.79 33.01
N SER A 602 4.15 14.61 34.04
CA SER A 602 3.19 15.74 34.10
C SER A 602 3.53 16.89 33.18
N VAL A 603 4.78 16.96 32.74
CA VAL A 603 5.26 17.94 31.77
C VAL A 603 6.05 17.21 30.71
N THR A 604 5.77 17.53 29.45
CA THR A 604 6.61 17.15 28.29
C THR A 604 6.90 18.37 27.46
N TYR A 605 8.03 18.41 26.78
CA TYR A 605 8.26 19.40 25.74
C TYR A 605 9.17 18.88 24.63
N SER A 606 9.08 19.49 23.45
CA SER A 606 10.03 19.40 22.36
C SER A 606 10.31 20.79 21.78
N ASP A 607 11.53 21.01 21.34
CA ASP A 607 11.94 22.21 20.63
C ASP A 607 12.61 21.76 19.31
N VAL A 608 12.04 22.20 18.19
CA VAL A 608 12.48 21.82 16.86
C VAL A 608 12.78 23.05 16.02
N SER A 609 13.71 22.91 15.06
CA SER A 609 13.99 23.96 14.08
C SER A 609 13.86 23.42 12.66
N PHE A 610 13.42 24.31 11.79
CA PHE A 610 13.17 24.03 10.38
C PHE A 610 13.53 25.25 9.54
N ARG A 611 14.17 25.02 8.40
CA ARG A 611 14.36 26.07 7.40
C ARG A 611 13.42 25.81 6.25
N GLU A 612 12.42 26.66 6.08
CA GLU A 612 11.47 26.56 5.00
C GLU A 612 12.17 26.78 3.65
N PRO A 613 12.12 25.83 2.70
CA PRO A 613 13.00 25.84 1.52
C PRO A 613 12.66 26.93 0.51
N GLU A 614 11.40 27.29 0.32
CA GLU A 614 10.97 28.24 -0.68
C GLU A 614 11.20 29.69 -0.22
N SER A 615 10.66 30.07 0.92
CA SER A 615 10.81 31.41 1.49
C SER A 615 12.15 31.63 2.17
N ARG A 616 12.88 30.55 2.50
CA ARG A 616 14.11 30.54 3.30
C ARG A 616 13.94 31.15 4.68
N ALA A 617 12.73 31.07 5.22
CA ALA A 617 12.47 31.48 6.58
C ALA A 617 13.04 30.47 7.58
N ASP A 618 13.70 30.97 8.63
CA ASP A 618 14.13 30.16 9.76
C ASP A 618 12.95 30.05 10.74
N GLN A 619 12.51 28.84 11.01
CA GLN A 619 11.37 28.55 11.87
C GLN A 619 11.79 27.68 13.04
N THR A 620 11.25 27.94 14.21
CA THR A 620 11.35 27.09 15.40
C THR A 620 9.98 26.89 16.02
N ARG A 621 9.72 25.70 16.52
CA ARG A 621 8.48 25.39 17.24
C ARG A 621 8.79 24.66 18.52
N MET A 622 8.39 25.23 19.66
CA MET A 622 8.43 24.55 20.93
C MET A 622 7.00 24.16 21.33
N MET A 623 6.80 22.87 21.55
CA MET A 623 5.51 22.30 21.95
C MET A 623 5.63 21.67 23.35
N SER A 624 4.65 21.87 24.21
CA SER A 624 4.63 21.29 25.55
C SER A 624 3.23 20.82 25.94
N ILE A 625 3.18 19.75 26.70
CA ILE A 625 2.00 19.33 27.49
C ILE A 625 2.29 19.67 28.95
N VAL A 626 1.36 20.37 29.59
CA VAL A 626 1.39 20.64 31.03
C VAL A 626 0.13 20.05 31.66
N THR A 627 0.30 19.02 32.50
CA THR A 627 -0.78 18.37 33.24
C THR A 627 -0.95 19.09 34.59
N THR A 628 -2.15 19.64 34.83
CA THR A 628 -2.46 20.41 36.04
C THR A 628 -3.29 19.63 37.04
N GLY A 629 -3.80 18.47 36.66
CA GLY A 629 -4.56 17.57 37.51
C GLY A 629 -4.89 16.27 36.73
N PRO A 630 -5.55 15.31 37.37
CA PRO A 630 -5.84 13.99 36.78
C PRO A 630 -6.66 14.08 35.47
N GLU A 631 -7.46 15.15 35.32
CA GLU A 631 -8.36 15.34 34.17
C GLU A 631 -8.12 16.67 33.47
N THR A 632 -7.12 17.42 33.88
CA THR A 632 -6.86 18.78 33.43
C THR A 632 -5.43 18.96 32.96
N GLY A 633 -5.27 19.78 31.96
CA GLY A 633 -3.99 20.17 31.41
C GLY A 633 -4.18 21.10 30.22
N TYR A 634 -3.09 21.58 29.68
CA TYR A 634 -3.10 22.48 28.52
C TYR A 634 -1.85 22.27 27.67
N TYR A 635 -1.89 22.78 26.47
CA TYR A 635 -0.76 22.84 25.53
C TYR A 635 -0.11 24.21 25.57
N VAL A 636 1.20 24.24 25.37
CA VAL A 636 1.94 25.44 25.03
C VAL A 636 2.53 25.23 23.65
N ASP A 637 2.27 26.16 22.72
CA ASP A 637 2.85 26.21 21.38
C ASP A 637 3.54 27.56 21.20
N ILE A 638 4.85 27.55 21.01
CA ILE A 638 5.64 28.74 20.71
C ILE A 638 6.24 28.57 19.33
N PHE A 639 5.62 29.19 18.34
CA PHE A 639 6.10 29.19 16.97
C PHE A 639 6.83 30.51 16.69
N ARG A 640 8.07 30.43 16.23
CA ARG A 640 8.86 31.56 15.76
C ARG A 640 9.21 31.37 14.31
N SER A 641 8.95 32.38 13.49
CA SER A 641 9.24 32.38 12.07
C SER A 641 9.90 33.69 11.68
N ARG A 642 11.06 33.61 11.04
CA ARG A 642 11.84 34.78 10.65
C ARG A 642 12.38 34.60 9.24
N LYS A 643 12.03 35.55 8.36
CA LYS A 643 12.60 35.69 7.04
C LYS A 643 13.62 36.83 7.03
N GLU A 644 14.88 36.53 6.71
CA GLU A 644 15.96 37.53 6.81
C GLU A 644 16.12 38.35 5.54
N ARG A 645 15.79 37.81 4.36
CA ARG A 645 16.06 38.43 3.07
C ARG A 645 14.84 38.41 2.15
N GLY A 646 14.76 39.42 1.29
CA GLY A 646 13.74 39.56 0.24
C GLY A 646 12.39 39.96 0.79
N GLY A 647 11.60 40.66 0.00
CA GLY A 647 10.21 41.05 0.11
C GLY A 647 9.60 41.26 1.48
N ASP A 648 8.33 41.39 1.51
CA ASP A 648 7.59 41.40 2.72
C ASP A 648 7.44 40.03 3.33
N LYS A 649 6.94 40.00 4.49
CA LYS A 649 7.06 38.90 5.42
C LYS A 649 5.72 38.73 6.09
N MET A 650 4.78 38.28 5.29
CA MET A 650 3.54 37.74 5.83
C MET A 650 3.80 36.36 6.39
N HIS A 651 3.45 36.12 7.63
CA HIS A 651 3.57 34.86 8.30
C HIS A 651 2.17 34.41 8.71
N ASP A 652 1.57 33.53 7.92
CA ASP A 652 0.22 33.05 8.12
C ASP A 652 0.25 31.78 8.97
N TYR A 653 -0.14 31.90 10.25
CA TYR A 653 -0.28 30.72 11.12
C TYR A 653 -1.64 30.08 10.94
N PHE A 654 -1.67 28.91 10.41
CA PHE A 654 -2.86 28.08 10.26
C PHE A 654 -3.08 27.24 11.51
N TYR A 655 -4.30 27.27 12.02
CA TYR A 655 -4.76 26.42 13.10
C TYR A 655 -6.14 25.87 12.77
N HIS A 656 -6.18 24.64 12.34
CA HIS A 656 -7.41 23.91 12.08
C HIS A 656 -7.94 23.31 13.39
N ASN A 657 -9.25 23.33 13.59
CA ASN A 657 -9.87 22.68 14.73
C ASN A 657 -11.27 22.17 14.37
N LEU A 658 -11.76 21.24 15.16
CA LEU A 658 -13.14 20.81 15.09
C LEU A 658 -14.06 21.86 15.74
N GLY A 659 -15.26 22.04 15.21
CA GLY A 659 -16.28 22.88 15.80
C GLY A 659 -17.27 23.41 14.76
N GLN A 660 -18.51 23.59 15.16
CA GLN A 660 -19.54 24.20 14.33
C GLN A 660 -19.49 25.74 14.37
N THR A 661 -18.90 26.30 15.41
CA THR A 661 -18.73 27.75 15.55
C THR A 661 -17.35 28.11 16.06
N LEU A 662 -16.85 29.24 15.59
CA LEU A 662 -15.65 29.92 16.07
C LEU A 662 -15.99 31.34 16.51
N THR A 663 -15.57 31.73 17.72
CA THR A 663 -15.60 33.10 18.17
C THR A 663 -14.20 33.58 18.54
N LEU A 664 -13.89 34.81 18.16
CA LEU A 664 -12.64 35.49 18.51
C LEU A 664 -12.96 36.72 19.41
N THR A 665 -12.32 36.75 20.54
CA THR A 665 -12.44 37.88 21.48
C THR A 665 -11.05 38.31 21.95
N GLY A 666 -10.93 39.49 22.45
CA GLY A 666 -9.80 39.88 23.30
C GLY A 666 -9.78 38.99 24.56
N THR A 667 -8.65 38.92 25.24
CA THR A 667 -8.54 38.22 26.53
C THR A 667 -9.39 38.83 27.63
N ASP A 668 -9.78 40.13 27.46
CA ASP A 668 -10.73 40.86 28.31
C ASP A 668 -12.21 40.55 27.99
N GLY A 669 -12.48 39.71 26.98
CA GLY A 669 -13.82 39.35 26.55
C GLY A 669 -14.42 40.28 25.49
N THR A 670 -13.69 41.31 25.05
CA THR A 670 -14.15 42.24 24.01
C THR A 670 -14.27 41.50 22.67
N ASP A 671 -15.43 41.60 22.00
CA ASP A 671 -15.63 41.04 20.66
C ASP A 671 -14.73 41.77 19.66
N LEU A 672 -14.01 41.03 18.83
CA LEU A 672 -13.15 41.60 17.78
C LEU A 672 -13.94 42.10 16.57
N ASN A 673 -15.26 41.88 16.52
CA ASN A 673 -16.14 42.37 15.46
C ASN A 673 -15.66 42.00 14.05
N LEU A 674 -15.48 40.71 13.80
CA LEU A 674 -15.01 40.18 12.54
C LEU A 674 -15.84 40.63 11.35
N GLN A 675 -15.21 41.18 10.32
CA GLN A 675 -15.84 41.66 9.09
C GLN A 675 -15.51 40.66 7.93
N PRO A 676 -16.46 40.44 6.99
CA PRO A 676 -16.18 39.67 5.78
C PRO A 676 -14.98 40.23 5.02
N THR A 677 -14.16 39.35 4.46
CA THR A 677 -12.94 39.72 3.73
C THR A 677 -12.64 38.77 2.60
N GLU A 678 -11.97 39.27 1.58
CA GLU A 678 -11.35 38.48 0.50
C GLU A 678 -9.82 38.41 0.62
N GLU A 679 -9.26 38.92 1.71
CA GLU A 679 -7.83 38.77 1.96
C GLU A 679 -7.38 37.32 1.90
N LEU A 680 -6.09 37.10 1.59
CA LEU A 680 -5.50 35.80 1.37
C LEU A 680 -6.14 35.01 0.20
N ALA A 681 -6.72 35.67 -0.78
CA ALA A 681 -7.18 35.05 -2.00
C ALA A 681 -5.99 34.67 -2.93
N PHE A 682 -6.13 33.63 -3.71
CA PHE A 682 -5.13 33.25 -4.71
C PHE A 682 -4.75 34.40 -5.68
N ALA A 683 -5.71 35.23 -6.06
CA ALA A 683 -5.48 36.42 -6.88
C ALA A 683 -4.49 37.42 -6.28
N GLY A 684 -4.19 37.33 -5.00
CA GLY A 684 -3.15 38.08 -4.30
C GLY A 684 -1.74 37.51 -4.41
N ALA A 685 -1.48 36.59 -5.34
CA ALA A 685 -0.23 35.83 -5.55
C ALA A 685 0.10 34.81 -4.45
N HIS A 686 -0.87 34.41 -3.66
CA HIS A 686 -0.75 33.28 -2.73
C HIS A 686 -0.85 31.93 -3.44
N LEU A 687 -0.47 30.85 -2.75
CA LEU A 687 -0.72 29.50 -3.21
C LEU A 687 -2.20 29.28 -3.52
N TYR A 688 -2.51 28.50 -4.54
CA TYR A 688 -3.89 28.21 -4.93
C TYR A 688 -4.70 27.59 -3.78
N ALA A 689 -4.05 26.89 -2.85
CA ALA A 689 -4.64 26.34 -1.63
C ALA A 689 -5.44 27.35 -0.80
N TYR A 690 -5.06 28.63 -0.84
CA TYR A 690 -5.80 29.69 -0.14
C TYR A 690 -7.24 29.88 -0.69
N SER A 691 -7.50 29.51 -1.95
CA SER A 691 -8.84 29.57 -2.55
C SER A 691 -9.83 28.57 -1.95
N TYR A 692 -9.32 27.53 -1.26
CA TYR A 692 -10.15 26.56 -0.54
C TYR A 692 -10.66 27.06 0.81
N ILE A 693 -10.14 28.20 1.30
CA ILE A 693 -10.60 28.87 2.50
C ILE A 693 -11.71 29.84 2.09
N TYR A 694 -12.94 29.61 2.52
CA TYR A 694 -14.12 30.36 2.16
C TYR A 694 -14.85 30.88 3.42
N ASP A 695 -15.88 31.70 3.25
CA ASP A 695 -16.60 32.38 4.34
C ASP A 695 -15.67 33.12 5.30
N LYS A 696 -14.66 33.79 4.73
CA LYS A 696 -13.60 34.43 5.48
C LYS A 696 -14.11 35.69 6.17
N LYS A 697 -13.67 35.89 7.42
CA LYS A 697 -13.84 37.12 8.18
C LYS A 697 -12.51 37.49 8.80
N SER A 698 -12.23 38.79 8.89
CA SER A 698 -11.00 39.29 9.49
C SER A 698 -11.25 40.38 10.51
N ALA A 699 -10.30 40.53 11.41
CA ALA A 699 -10.14 41.70 12.28
C ALA A 699 -8.64 41.93 12.48
N THR A 700 -8.25 43.17 12.72
CA THR A 700 -6.87 43.51 13.06
C THR A 700 -6.81 43.96 14.52
N THR A 701 -5.85 43.43 15.27
CA THR A 701 -5.62 43.79 16.68
C THR A 701 -4.14 43.65 17.01
N ASP A 702 -3.67 44.48 17.94
CA ASP A 702 -2.35 44.39 18.57
C ASP A 702 -2.40 43.77 19.96
N LYS A 703 -3.58 43.26 20.37
CA LYS A 703 -3.81 42.64 21.67
C LYS A 703 -3.86 41.13 21.58
N ASP A 704 -3.68 40.53 22.75
CA ASP A 704 -3.88 39.08 22.89
C ASP A 704 -5.34 38.69 22.59
N ILE A 705 -5.52 37.56 21.88
CA ILE A 705 -6.83 37.08 21.47
C ILE A 705 -7.14 35.73 22.11
N LYS A 706 -8.45 35.46 22.24
CA LYS A 706 -9.00 34.18 22.62
C LYS A 706 -9.86 33.63 21.48
N ALA A 707 -9.45 32.50 20.91
CA ALA A 707 -10.26 31.77 19.97
C ALA A 707 -11.02 30.62 20.70
N THR A 708 -12.34 30.58 20.50
CA THR A 708 -13.19 29.53 21.10
C THR A 708 -13.87 28.76 19.97
N PHE A 709 -13.52 27.49 19.86
CA PHE A 709 -14.17 26.53 18.96
C PHE A 709 -15.21 25.75 19.76
N THR A 710 -16.45 25.75 19.28
CA THR A 710 -17.55 25.06 19.95
C THR A 710 -17.92 23.81 19.17
N ILE A 711 -17.83 22.64 19.82
CA ILE A 711 -18.29 21.36 19.31
C ILE A 711 -19.65 21.10 19.94
N ALA A 712 -20.72 21.18 19.14
CA ALA A 712 -22.04 20.75 19.59
C ALA A 712 -22.09 19.22 19.58
N MET A 713 -22.44 18.62 20.71
CA MET A 713 -22.74 17.19 20.75
C MET A 713 -24.03 16.96 19.96
N LEU A 714 -23.96 16.10 18.94
CA LEU A 714 -25.10 15.58 18.22
C LEU A 714 -25.75 14.46 19.01
#